data_c01f84f9e96bcba73e2ff7ec9456f5a5
#
_entry.id   c01f84f9e96bcba73e2ff7ec9456f5a5
#
_cell.length_a   1.000
_cell.length_b   1.000
_cell.length_c   1.000
_cell.angle_alpha   90.00
_cell.angle_beta   90.00
_cell.angle_gamma   90.00
#
_symmetry.space_group_name_H-M   'P 1'
#
loop_
_entity.id
_entity.type
_entity.pdbx_description
1 polymer ?
#
loop_
_entity_poly.entity_id
_entity_poly.type
_entity_poly.pdbx_seq_one_letter_code
_entity_poly.pdbx_strand_id
1 'polypeptide(L)'
;MENNSLHKLGIDIGSTTVKIALLDADDNILFSDYERHFANIQETLESLIRKAYDKTGDLSVCPMITGSGGLTLAKHLEVPFVQEVIAVSTALTHYAPQTDVAIELGGEDAKIIYFEGGNVEQRMNGICAGGTGSFIDQMASLIQTDATGLNEYAKSYKAIYPIAARCGVFAKTDIQPLINEGATREDLSASIFQAVVNQTISGLACGKPIKGHVAFLGGPLHFLSELKSAFIRTLNLDDEHTIVPENSHLFAAIGSALNYKDNSVTTLSSLIDRLSNGIKMEFEVARMEPLFKDQADYDEFTTRHGNNHVKTGDLSTYKGNCYLGIDAGSTTTKIALVSEDGDLLYSFYSNNNGSPLATAIRSIQEIYAKLPEDAHIVHSCSTGYGEALLKAALKLDDGEVETVAHYYAAAFFDPKVDCILDIGGQDMKCIKIKNQTVDSVQLNEACSSGCGSFIETFAKSLNYSVQDFAKEALFAKNPIDLGTRCTVFMNSKVKQAQKEGASVADISAGLAYSVIKNALFKVIKLSDASDLGENIVVQGGTFYNDAVLRSFEKIAGVHATRPDIAGIMGAFGAALIARERHEADYKTTMLTIDQINELTYTTKLARCQGCTNHCLLTINKFSDNRQYITGNRCEKGLGKEKNKDNIPNLFEYKNKRIFDYEPLDPKDAPHGTVGIPRALNMYENYPFWATFFKRLGFSVVLSPQSTRKIYEMGIDSIPSESECYPAKLTHGHISWLIKQNVDFIFYPAVPYERKEFPDANNHYNCPIVTSYSENIKNNVDEITSGEVKFINPFMSFESEETISQQLVATFSKGDFNLPESQIRDAVAAGWKELAMTRLEIQRKGEEVLDYMEDTGRRGIVLAGRPYHVDPEINHGIPELITSYGICVLTEDSVSHLGELERPLIVMDQWMYHTRLYSAANFVKTRDDLDLIQLNSSGCGPDAVTTDCVNDILTGSAKIYTCLKIDEVNN
;
A
#
# COMPACT_ATOMS: atom_id res chain seq x y z
N MET A 1 46.80 14.33 -43.98
CA MET A 1 45.31 14.22 -43.93
C MET A 1 44.98 13.38 -42.76
N GLU A 2 44.72 14.01 -41.58
CA GLU A 2 44.27 13.30 -40.40
C GLU A 2 42.86 12.75 -40.75
N ASN A 3 42.70 11.46 -40.50
CA ASN A 3 41.43 10.79 -40.64
C ASN A 3 40.52 11.38 -39.56
N ASN A 4 39.74 12.40 -39.94
CA ASN A 4 38.66 12.90 -39.06
C ASN A 4 37.56 11.87 -39.05
N SER A 5 37.77 10.78 -38.32
CA SER A 5 36.72 9.80 -38.04
C SER A 5 35.64 10.49 -37.19
N LEU A 6 34.43 10.62 -37.73
CA LEU A 6 33.27 11.19 -37.07
C LEU A 6 32.85 10.30 -35.90
N HIS A 7 32.84 10.86 -34.70
CA HIS A 7 32.42 10.15 -33.50
C HIS A 7 30.95 10.45 -33.17
N LYS A 8 30.26 9.52 -32.52
CA LYS A 8 28.85 9.63 -32.21
C LYS A 8 28.70 9.80 -30.68
N LEU A 9 28.05 10.90 -30.24
CA LEU A 9 27.87 11.15 -28.81
C LEU A 9 26.38 11.08 -28.50
N GLY A 10 25.98 10.04 -27.72
CA GLY A 10 24.65 9.90 -27.17
C GLY A 10 24.57 10.41 -25.74
N ILE A 11 23.52 11.17 -25.47
CA ILE A 11 23.26 11.78 -24.17
C ILE A 11 21.85 11.42 -23.75
N ASP A 12 21.70 10.70 -22.62
CA ASP A 12 20.41 10.40 -22.02
C ASP A 12 20.24 11.20 -20.73
N ILE A 13 19.23 12.07 -20.71
CA ILE A 13 18.86 12.88 -19.55
C ILE A 13 17.58 12.32 -18.96
N GLY A 14 17.76 11.34 -18.07
CA GLY A 14 16.66 10.76 -17.33
C GLY A 14 16.16 11.66 -16.19
N SER A 15 15.18 11.19 -15.46
CA SER A 15 14.57 11.90 -14.34
C SER A 15 15.50 12.07 -13.12
N THR A 16 16.44 11.14 -12.94
CA THR A 16 17.36 11.12 -11.77
C THR A 16 18.83 11.09 -12.18
N THR A 17 19.13 10.75 -13.43
CA THR A 17 20.50 10.46 -13.90
C THR A 17 20.78 11.09 -15.26
N VAL A 18 22.03 11.44 -15.49
CA VAL A 18 22.57 11.75 -16.82
C VAL A 18 23.52 10.62 -17.22
N LYS A 19 23.42 10.18 -18.48
CA LYS A 19 24.28 9.16 -19.05
C LYS A 19 24.84 9.65 -20.36
N ILE A 20 26.08 9.33 -20.67
CA ILE A 20 26.67 9.58 -21.97
C ILE A 20 27.32 8.32 -22.53
N ALA A 21 27.29 8.18 -23.84
CA ALA A 21 27.99 7.16 -24.60
C ALA A 21 28.65 7.77 -25.81
N LEU A 22 29.97 7.70 -25.90
CA LEU A 22 30.75 8.15 -27.04
C LEU A 22 31.20 6.92 -27.84
N LEU A 23 30.77 6.83 -29.10
CA LEU A 23 31.07 5.72 -30.00
C LEU A 23 32.04 6.19 -31.08
N ASP A 24 32.87 5.26 -31.57
CA ASP A 24 33.67 5.45 -32.76
C ASP A 24 32.84 5.25 -34.05
N ALA A 25 33.52 5.31 -35.22
CA ALA A 25 32.84 5.12 -36.51
C ALA A 25 32.29 3.69 -36.69
N ASP A 26 32.88 2.71 -36.01
CA ASP A 26 32.51 1.30 -36.07
C ASP A 26 31.55 0.86 -34.94
N ASP A 27 30.96 1.82 -34.23
CA ASP A 27 30.02 1.67 -33.14
C ASP A 27 30.61 1.06 -31.86
N ASN A 28 31.93 1.06 -31.66
CA ASN A 28 32.55 0.66 -30.41
C ASN A 28 32.51 1.81 -29.40
N ILE A 29 32.26 1.47 -28.10
CA ILE A 29 32.22 2.43 -27.02
C ILE A 29 33.64 2.89 -26.65
N LEU A 30 33.97 4.16 -26.94
CA LEU A 30 35.23 4.81 -26.53
C LEU A 30 35.18 5.31 -25.10
N PHE A 31 34.03 5.85 -24.71
CA PHE A 31 33.77 6.38 -23.37
C PHE A 31 32.29 6.23 -23.06
N SER A 32 31.97 5.88 -21.83
CA SER A 32 30.64 5.95 -21.29
C SER A 32 30.70 6.23 -19.80
N ASP A 33 29.70 6.95 -19.28
CA ASP A 33 29.59 7.23 -17.86
C ASP A 33 28.13 7.47 -17.46
N TYR A 34 27.83 7.34 -16.17
CA TYR A 34 26.51 7.36 -15.58
C TYR A 34 26.58 8.05 -14.22
N GLU A 35 25.89 9.19 -14.07
CA GLU A 35 25.86 9.95 -12.81
C GLU A 35 24.46 10.40 -12.41
N ARG A 36 24.19 10.46 -11.09
CA ARG A 36 23.00 11.10 -10.55
C ARG A 36 23.16 12.62 -10.57
N HIS A 37 22.17 13.34 -11.10
CA HIS A 37 22.28 14.80 -11.26
C HIS A 37 21.75 15.62 -10.05
N PHE A 38 21.03 15.03 -9.11
CA PHE A 38 20.47 15.72 -7.93
C PHE A 38 19.86 17.08 -8.27
N ALA A 39 19.12 17.17 -9.38
CA ALA A 39 18.57 18.37 -9.98
C ALA A 39 19.58 19.32 -10.71
N ASN A 40 20.88 19.10 -10.62
CA ASN A 40 21.90 19.89 -11.29
C ASN A 40 22.28 19.27 -12.66
N ILE A 41 21.26 19.15 -13.53
CA ILE A 41 21.41 18.46 -14.83
C ILE A 41 22.53 19.05 -15.67
N GLN A 42 22.59 20.39 -15.76
CA GLN A 42 23.57 21.11 -16.59
C GLN A 42 24.99 20.87 -16.12
N GLU A 43 25.25 21.04 -14.83
CA GLU A 43 26.57 20.83 -14.21
C GLU A 43 27.03 19.37 -14.31
N THR A 44 26.08 18.42 -14.09
CA THR A 44 26.38 16.99 -14.23
C THR A 44 26.74 16.61 -15.66
N LEU A 45 25.99 17.12 -16.65
CA LEU A 45 26.30 16.88 -18.07
C LEU A 45 27.64 17.50 -18.45
N GLU A 46 27.92 18.74 -18.00
CA GLU A 46 29.21 19.36 -18.20
C GLU A 46 30.37 18.54 -17.66
N SER A 47 30.20 18.04 -16.42
CA SER A 47 31.18 17.16 -15.76
C SER A 47 31.45 15.89 -16.59
N LEU A 48 30.38 15.21 -17.05
CA LEU A 48 30.51 13.99 -17.85
C LEU A 48 31.20 14.26 -19.21
N ILE A 49 30.87 15.35 -19.89
CA ILE A 49 31.52 15.71 -21.15
C ILE A 49 32.99 16.10 -20.92
N ARG A 50 33.32 16.77 -19.81
CA ARG A 50 34.74 17.05 -19.44
C ARG A 50 35.51 15.75 -19.20
N LYS A 51 34.95 14.78 -18.50
CA LYS A 51 35.60 13.46 -18.33
C LYS A 51 35.82 12.77 -19.68
N ALA A 52 34.87 12.85 -20.60
CA ALA A 52 35.05 12.32 -21.95
C ALA A 52 36.20 13.05 -22.66
N TYR A 53 36.23 14.41 -22.63
CA TYR A 53 37.28 15.26 -23.18
C TYR A 53 38.67 14.91 -22.60
N ASP A 54 38.75 14.77 -21.27
CA ASP A 54 40.02 14.45 -20.59
C ASP A 54 40.57 13.09 -21.00
N LYS A 55 39.67 12.11 -21.27
CA LYS A 55 40.05 10.77 -21.69
C LYS A 55 40.40 10.65 -23.19
N THR A 56 39.68 11.36 -24.04
CA THR A 56 39.75 11.14 -25.50
C THR A 56 40.33 12.33 -26.27
N GLY A 57 40.53 13.48 -25.63
CA GLY A 57 40.88 14.77 -26.27
C GLY A 57 39.67 15.46 -26.88
N ASP A 58 39.92 16.57 -27.57
CA ASP A 58 38.85 17.36 -28.21
C ASP A 58 38.43 16.72 -29.55
N LEU A 59 37.53 15.77 -29.47
CA LEU A 59 37.00 15.07 -30.64
C LEU A 59 35.87 15.85 -31.32
N SER A 60 35.81 15.70 -32.65
CA SER A 60 34.63 16.07 -33.42
C SER A 60 33.54 15.02 -33.24
N VAL A 61 32.38 15.43 -32.74
CA VAL A 61 31.28 14.55 -32.38
C VAL A 61 29.96 14.97 -33.04
N CYS A 62 29.10 14.00 -33.30
CA CYS A 62 27.70 14.18 -33.65
C CYS A 62 26.85 13.89 -32.44
N PRO A 63 26.48 14.90 -31.65
CA PRO A 63 25.69 14.71 -30.45
C PRO A 63 24.21 14.45 -30.76
N MET A 64 23.58 13.60 -29.96
CA MET A 64 22.15 13.35 -29.97
C MET A 64 21.67 13.21 -28.53
N ILE A 65 20.59 13.89 -28.19
CA ILE A 65 20.01 13.90 -26.85
C ILE A 65 18.72 13.07 -26.83
N THR A 66 18.50 12.35 -25.73
CA THR A 66 17.26 11.64 -25.41
C THR A 66 16.93 11.79 -23.93
N GLY A 67 15.82 11.16 -23.48
CA GLY A 67 15.38 11.13 -22.10
C GLY A 67 14.37 12.22 -21.73
N SER A 68 13.62 12.01 -20.66
CA SER A 68 12.50 12.87 -20.22
C SER A 68 12.90 14.31 -19.86
N GLY A 69 14.14 14.52 -19.42
CA GLY A 69 14.73 15.84 -19.13
C GLY A 69 15.43 16.51 -20.29
N GLY A 70 15.59 15.81 -21.44
CA GLY A 70 16.53 16.21 -22.51
C GLY A 70 16.03 17.28 -23.47
N LEU A 71 14.73 17.42 -23.68
CA LEU A 71 14.18 18.26 -24.75
C LEU A 71 14.54 19.75 -24.61
N THR A 72 14.45 20.28 -23.40
CA THR A 72 14.77 21.70 -23.14
C THR A 72 16.28 21.96 -23.34
N LEU A 73 17.10 21.04 -22.82
CA LEU A 73 18.55 21.14 -22.93
C LEU A 73 19.02 20.94 -24.36
N ALA A 74 18.39 20.07 -25.14
CA ALA A 74 18.66 19.88 -26.56
C ALA A 74 18.45 21.16 -27.35
N LYS A 75 17.37 21.90 -27.11
CA LYS A 75 17.10 23.21 -27.73
C LYS A 75 18.16 24.25 -27.36
N HIS A 76 18.55 24.28 -26.08
CA HIS A 76 19.56 25.23 -25.61
C HIS A 76 20.95 24.96 -26.20
N LEU A 77 21.34 23.71 -26.28
CA LEU A 77 22.61 23.26 -26.83
C LEU A 77 22.62 23.22 -28.39
N GLU A 78 21.47 23.48 -29.00
CA GLU A 78 21.29 23.31 -30.45
C GLU A 78 21.67 21.90 -30.96
N VAL A 79 21.33 20.89 -30.17
CA VAL A 79 21.59 19.47 -30.42
C VAL A 79 20.29 18.78 -30.81
N PRO A 80 20.28 17.87 -31.80
CA PRO A 80 19.09 17.10 -32.12
C PRO A 80 18.60 16.25 -30.95
N PHE A 81 17.27 16.00 -30.92
CA PHE A 81 16.60 15.15 -29.90
C PHE A 81 15.95 13.95 -30.58
N VAL A 82 16.04 12.78 -29.93
CA VAL A 82 15.36 11.55 -30.33
C VAL A 82 14.52 11.05 -29.13
N GLN A 83 13.35 10.51 -29.44
CA GLN A 83 12.51 9.90 -28.38
C GLN A 83 13.21 8.67 -27.78
N GLU A 84 13.09 8.50 -26.46
CA GLU A 84 13.79 7.44 -25.72
C GLU A 84 13.44 6.04 -26.22
N VAL A 85 12.16 5.78 -26.56
CA VAL A 85 11.74 4.49 -27.10
C VAL A 85 12.46 4.18 -28.44
N ILE A 86 12.66 5.18 -29.28
CA ILE A 86 13.37 5.01 -30.55
C ILE A 86 14.85 4.71 -30.27
N ALA A 87 15.47 5.45 -29.36
CA ALA A 87 16.85 5.22 -28.96
C ALA A 87 17.05 3.80 -28.41
N VAL A 88 16.25 3.39 -27.44
CA VAL A 88 16.35 2.05 -26.84
C VAL A 88 16.09 0.94 -27.88
N SER A 89 15.08 1.10 -28.74
CA SER A 89 14.78 0.13 -29.79
C SER A 89 15.93 0.02 -30.80
N THR A 90 16.56 1.14 -31.18
CA THR A 90 17.74 1.12 -32.06
C THR A 90 18.90 0.36 -31.44
N ALA A 91 19.20 0.60 -30.13
CA ALA A 91 20.25 -0.11 -29.42
C ALA A 91 19.95 -1.62 -29.33
N LEU A 92 18.70 -2.02 -29.01
CA LEU A 92 18.30 -3.42 -28.97
C LEU A 92 18.41 -4.09 -30.33
N THR A 93 17.92 -3.45 -31.40
CA THR A 93 18.02 -4.00 -32.75
C THR A 93 19.48 -4.22 -33.16
N HIS A 94 20.39 -3.36 -32.68
CA HIS A 94 21.81 -3.46 -33.03
C HIS A 94 22.54 -4.52 -32.18
N TYR A 95 22.35 -4.53 -30.85
CA TYR A 95 23.15 -5.38 -29.93
C TYR A 95 22.44 -6.65 -29.47
N ALA A 96 21.12 -6.71 -29.57
CA ALA A 96 20.30 -7.86 -29.13
C ALA A 96 19.08 -8.06 -30.06
N PRO A 97 19.31 -8.33 -31.40
CA PRO A 97 18.23 -8.38 -32.38
C PRO A 97 17.20 -9.49 -32.18
N GLN A 98 17.49 -10.47 -31.32
CA GLN A 98 16.58 -11.56 -30.97
C GLN A 98 15.55 -11.15 -29.90
N THR A 99 15.56 -9.92 -29.39
CA THR A 99 14.67 -9.48 -28.31
C THR A 99 13.23 -9.43 -28.79
N ASP A 100 12.34 -10.16 -28.13
CA ASP A 100 10.88 -10.10 -28.33
C ASP A 100 10.23 -9.07 -27.41
N VAL A 101 10.71 -8.99 -26.15
CA VAL A 101 10.21 -8.05 -25.15
C VAL A 101 11.38 -7.43 -24.39
N ALA A 102 11.35 -6.14 -24.11
CA ALA A 102 12.31 -5.49 -23.21
C ALA A 102 11.60 -4.90 -22.01
N ILE A 103 12.12 -5.17 -20.80
CA ILE A 103 11.69 -4.56 -19.55
C ILE A 103 12.78 -3.56 -19.15
N GLU A 104 12.41 -2.28 -19.09
CA GLU A 104 13.31 -1.20 -18.69
C GLU A 104 12.82 -0.57 -17.39
N LEU A 105 13.65 -0.58 -16.35
CA LEU A 105 13.41 0.14 -15.11
C LEU A 105 14.34 1.34 -15.01
N GLY A 106 13.74 2.53 -15.03
CA GLY A 106 14.42 3.80 -14.82
C GLY A 106 14.39 4.25 -13.36
N GLY A 107 14.82 5.50 -13.14
CA GLY A 107 14.75 6.13 -11.82
C GLY A 107 13.31 6.37 -11.35
N GLU A 108 12.42 6.79 -12.23
CA GLU A 108 11.03 7.12 -11.93
C GLU A 108 10.03 6.57 -12.93
N ASP A 109 10.49 5.97 -13.99
CA ASP A 109 9.68 5.34 -15.02
C ASP A 109 10.05 3.86 -15.13
N ALA A 110 9.06 3.08 -15.50
CA ALA A 110 9.19 1.68 -15.88
C ALA A 110 8.51 1.50 -17.23
N LYS A 111 9.10 0.70 -18.10
CA LYS A 111 8.62 0.48 -19.46
C LYS A 111 8.67 -0.99 -19.82
N ILE A 112 7.70 -1.44 -20.61
CA ILE A 112 7.75 -2.69 -21.34
C ILE A 112 7.63 -2.36 -22.81
N ILE A 113 8.56 -2.87 -23.61
CA ILE A 113 8.65 -2.64 -25.06
C ILE A 113 8.49 -4.00 -25.72
N TYR A 114 7.48 -4.14 -26.58
CA TYR A 114 7.20 -5.34 -27.37
C TYR A 114 7.64 -5.13 -28.81
N PHE A 115 8.30 -6.14 -29.37
CA PHE A 115 8.75 -6.18 -30.76
C PHE A 115 7.98 -7.27 -31.50
N GLU A 116 6.97 -6.90 -32.26
CA GLU A 116 6.09 -7.82 -32.96
C GLU A 116 5.95 -7.46 -34.44
N GLY A 117 6.31 -8.36 -35.32
CA GLY A 117 6.11 -8.19 -36.75
C GLY A 117 6.73 -6.92 -37.37
N GLY A 118 7.82 -6.43 -36.79
CA GLY A 118 8.50 -5.19 -37.22
C GLY A 118 7.90 -3.92 -36.59
N ASN A 119 6.90 -4.04 -35.73
CA ASN A 119 6.33 -2.92 -35.00
C ASN A 119 6.89 -2.89 -33.54
N VAL A 120 6.96 -1.69 -32.99
CA VAL A 120 7.37 -1.46 -31.59
C VAL A 120 6.19 -0.88 -30.84
N GLU A 121 5.72 -1.62 -29.82
CA GLU A 121 4.71 -1.16 -28.87
C GLU A 121 5.36 -0.89 -27.54
N GLN A 122 5.21 0.32 -27.01
CA GLN A 122 5.71 0.69 -25.69
C GLN A 122 4.56 0.90 -24.73
N ARG A 123 4.68 0.34 -23.53
CA ARG A 123 3.84 0.61 -22.38
C ARG A 123 4.70 1.20 -21.25
N MET A 124 4.23 2.27 -20.64
CA MET A 124 4.98 3.00 -19.63
C MET A 124 4.06 3.44 -18.50
N ASN A 125 4.56 3.39 -17.25
CA ASN A 125 3.87 3.99 -16.12
C ASN A 125 3.90 5.52 -16.25
N GLY A 126 2.77 6.13 -16.58
CA GLY A 126 2.73 7.58 -16.85
C GLY A 126 2.74 8.47 -15.59
N ILE A 127 2.37 7.96 -14.42
CA ILE A 127 2.02 8.79 -13.27
C ILE A 127 2.58 8.25 -11.94
N CYS A 128 2.75 6.95 -11.77
CA CYS A 128 3.15 6.33 -10.51
C CYS A 128 4.61 5.85 -10.56
N ALA A 129 5.45 6.28 -9.61
CA ALA A 129 6.82 5.79 -9.49
C ALA A 129 6.92 4.37 -8.88
N GLY A 130 5.81 3.71 -8.65
CA GLY A 130 5.79 2.32 -8.21
C GLY A 130 6.48 1.41 -9.24
N GLY A 131 7.24 0.44 -8.78
CA GLY A 131 8.03 -0.42 -9.67
C GLY A 131 9.29 0.22 -10.26
N THR A 132 9.76 1.35 -9.74
CA THR A 132 10.91 2.10 -10.27
C THR A 132 12.05 2.21 -9.27
N GLY A 133 13.21 2.74 -9.70
CA GLY A 133 14.35 2.99 -8.84
C GLY A 133 14.03 3.88 -7.64
N SER A 134 13.23 4.93 -7.83
CA SER A 134 12.81 5.82 -6.73
C SER A 134 11.95 5.10 -5.70
N PHE A 135 11.12 4.15 -6.11
CA PHE A 135 10.39 3.29 -5.18
C PHE A 135 11.36 2.43 -4.35
N ILE A 136 12.35 1.81 -5.02
CA ILE A 136 13.37 0.99 -4.35
C ILE A 136 14.17 1.82 -3.34
N ASP A 137 14.60 3.04 -3.72
CA ASP A 137 15.31 3.95 -2.82
C ASP A 137 14.47 4.35 -1.59
N GLN A 138 13.16 4.58 -1.78
CA GLN A 138 12.24 4.89 -0.68
C GLN A 138 12.07 3.71 0.28
N MET A 139 11.92 2.49 -0.25
CA MET A 139 11.77 1.29 0.57
C MET A 139 13.09 0.94 1.28
N ALA A 140 14.23 1.14 0.62
CA ALA A 140 15.54 0.98 1.23
C ALA A 140 15.72 1.91 2.45
N SER A 141 15.33 3.18 2.29
CA SER A 141 15.36 4.15 3.40
C SER A 141 14.49 3.74 4.58
N LEU A 142 13.34 3.08 4.33
CA LEU A 142 12.43 2.62 5.38
C LEU A 142 13.06 1.55 6.28
N ILE A 143 13.87 0.65 5.69
CA ILE A 143 14.60 -0.38 6.44
C ILE A 143 16.07 0.00 6.72
N GLN A 144 16.39 1.31 6.60
CA GLN A 144 17.70 1.90 6.96
C GLN A 144 18.86 1.33 6.15
N THR A 145 18.71 1.30 4.83
CA THR A 145 19.75 0.89 3.89
C THR A 145 19.63 1.69 2.59
N ASP A 146 20.44 1.39 1.60
CA ASP A 146 20.34 1.86 0.23
C ASP A 146 19.95 0.72 -0.72
N ALA A 147 19.79 1.02 -2.00
CA ALA A 147 19.42 0.01 -3.00
C ALA A 147 20.44 -1.15 -3.07
N THR A 148 21.74 -0.87 -2.90
CA THR A 148 22.79 -1.89 -2.88
C THR A 148 22.66 -2.78 -1.66
N GLY A 149 22.43 -2.19 -0.49
CA GLY A 149 22.20 -2.94 0.75
C GLY A 149 20.94 -3.79 0.69
N LEU A 150 19.83 -3.29 0.07
CA LEU A 150 18.65 -4.12 -0.21
C LEU A 150 19.02 -5.37 -1.02
N ASN A 151 19.81 -5.20 -2.08
CA ASN A 151 20.24 -6.31 -2.92
C ASN A 151 21.07 -7.33 -2.13
N GLU A 152 21.98 -6.87 -1.28
CA GLU A 152 22.81 -7.76 -0.44
C GLU A 152 21.95 -8.52 0.59
N TYR A 153 21.01 -7.86 1.27
CA TYR A 153 20.10 -8.54 2.19
C TYR A 153 19.21 -9.57 1.47
N ALA A 154 18.67 -9.24 0.30
CA ALA A 154 17.82 -10.14 -0.45
C ALA A 154 18.48 -11.45 -0.86
N LYS A 155 19.83 -11.54 -0.92
CA LYS A 155 20.53 -12.80 -1.22
C LYS A 155 20.31 -13.90 -0.18
N SER A 156 19.93 -13.55 1.05
CA SER A 156 19.84 -14.48 2.18
C SER A 156 18.42 -14.66 2.71
N TYR A 157 17.39 -14.25 1.94
CA TYR A 157 15.98 -14.35 2.35
C TYR A 157 15.54 -15.81 2.55
N LYS A 158 14.57 -16.01 3.44
CA LYS A 158 13.97 -17.30 3.73
C LYS A 158 12.48 -17.33 3.40
N ALA A 159 11.83 -16.17 3.41
CA ALA A 159 10.41 -16.01 3.11
C ALA A 159 10.14 -14.70 2.37
N ILE A 160 9.04 -14.67 1.61
CA ILE A 160 8.55 -13.48 0.93
C ILE A 160 7.19 -13.15 1.54
N TYR A 161 7.09 -11.95 2.12
CA TYR A 161 5.82 -11.42 2.63
C TYR A 161 5.01 -10.85 1.47
N PRO A 162 3.67 -10.98 1.51
CA PRO A 162 2.81 -10.27 0.58
C PRO A 162 2.90 -8.76 0.85
N ILE A 163 3.29 -8.00 -0.16
CA ILE A 163 3.29 -6.54 -0.17
C ILE A 163 2.44 -6.12 -1.36
N ALA A 164 1.56 -5.12 -1.18
CA ALA A 164 0.68 -4.67 -2.23
C ALA A 164 1.46 -4.22 -3.47
N ALA A 165 1.12 -4.79 -4.61
CA ALA A 165 1.66 -4.40 -5.91
C ALA A 165 0.93 -3.14 -6.41
N ARG A 166 0.94 -2.07 -5.61
CA ARG A 166 0.33 -0.76 -5.89
C ARG A 166 1.37 0.35 -5.72
N CYS A 167 0.95 1.58 -5.52
CA CYS A 167 1.89 2.68 -5.33
C CYS A 167 2.72 2.52 -4.05
N GLY A 168 3.89 3.18 -3.99
CA GLY A 168 4.82 3.10 -2.87
C GLY A 168 4.24 3.48 -1.50
N VAL A 169 3.10 4.17 -1.49
CA VAL A 169 2.37 4.51 -0.26
C VAL A 169 1.76 3.25 0.37
N PHE A 170 1.05 2.44 -0.40
CA PHE A 170 0.48 1.18 0.11
C PHE A 170 1.55 0.17 0.49
N ALA A 171 2.64 0.07 -0.30
CA ALA A 171 3.75 -0.81 0.06
C ALA A 171 4.38 -0.45 1.42
N LYS A 172 4.48 0.85 1.75
CA LYS A 172 4.93 1.29 3.09
C LYS A 172 4.00 0.82 4.20
N THR A 173 2.70 0.93 3.98
CA THR A 173 1.69 0.52 4.96
C THR A 173 1.78 -0.98 5.27
N ASP A 174 2.15 -1.80 4.29
CA ASP A 174 2.34 -3.24 4.48
C ASP A 174 3.69 -3.56 5.16
N ILE A 175 4.77 -2.86 4.79
CA ILE A 175 6.11 -3.13 5.31
C ILE A 175 6.25 -2.70 6.77
N GLN A 176 5.59 -1.62 7.16
CA GLN A 176 5.74 -1.03 8.47
C GLN A 176 5.31 -1.95 9.62
N PRO A 177 4.12 -2.59 9.58
CA PRO A 177 3.73 -3.60 10.55
C PRO A 177 4.73 -4.76 10.61
N LEU A 178 5.22 -5.23 9.46
CA LEU A 178 6.19 -6.33 9.40
C LEU A 178 7.50 -5.98 10.12
N ILE A 179 7.99 -4.74 9.96
CA ILE A 179 9.16 -4.25 10.72
C ILE A 179 8.87 -4.31 12.23
N ASN A 180 7.71 -3.81 12.64
CA ASN A 180 7.32 -3.75 14.05
C ASN A 180 7.12 -5.14 14.66
N GLU A 181 6.71 -6.10 13.85
CA GLU A 181 6.54 -7.51 14.22
C GLU A 181 7.86 -8.30 14.23
N GLY A 182 8.96 -7.68 13.81
CA GLY A 182 10.30 -8.28 13.83
C GLY A 182 10.65 -9.08 12.58
N ALA A 183 10.05 -8.79 11.43
CA ALA A 183 10.48 -9.34 10.15
C ALA A 183 11.95 -8.99 9.86
N THR A 184 12.67 -9.93 9.28
CA THR A 184 14.11 -9.73 9.00
C THR A 184 14.31 -8.79 7.81
N ARG A 185 15.43 -8.09 7.76
CA ARG A 185 15.79 -7.21 6.63
C ARG A 185 15.93 -8.01 5.34
N GLU A 186 16.44 -9.22 5.45
CA GLU A 186 16.61 -10.15 4.33
C GLU A 186 15.28 -10.49 3.67
N ASP A 187 14.30 -10.89 4.46
CA ASP A 187 12.98 -11.25 3.98
C ASP A 187 12.21 -10.04 3.45
N LEU A 188 12.31 -8.89 4.13
CA LEU A 188 11.71 -7.63 3.69
C LEU A 188 12.30 -7.16 2.36
N SER A 189 13.62 -7.26 2.18
CA SER A 189 14.31 -6.85 0.95
C SER A 189 13.84 -7.68 -0.26
N ALA A 190 13.75 -9.00 -0.10
CA ALA A 190 13.23 -9.89 -1.14
C ALA A 190 11.74 -9.62 -1.42
N SER A 191 10.97 -9.31 -0.38
CA SER A 191 9.54 -8.98 -0.50
C SER A 191 9.31 -7.66 -1.24
N ILE A 192 10.15 -6.65 -0.99
CA ILE A 192 10.15 -5.37 -1.72
C ILE A 192 10.44 -5.60 -3.20
N PHE A 193 11.46 -6.39 -3.54
CA PHE A 193 11.77 -6.71 -4.93
C PHE A 193 10.63 -7.47 -5.61
N GLN A 194 10.01 -8.42 -4.92
CA GLN A 194 8.84 -9.12 -5.46
C GLN A 194 7.66 -8.17 -5.70
N ALA A 195 7.44 -7.18 -4.83
CA ALA A 195 6.40 -6.16 -5.04
C ALA A 195 6.69 -5.29 -6.28
N VAL A 196 7.96 -4.90 -6.50
CA VAL A 196 8.39 -4.19 -7.73
C VAL A 196 8.06 -5.00 -8.97
N VAL A 197 8.40 -6.30 -8.97
CA VAL A 197 8.14 -7.22 -10.08
C VAL A 197 6.64 -7.31 -10.35
N ASN A 198 5.85 -7.61 -9.34
CA ASN A 198 4.41 -7.75 -9.45
C ASN A 198 3.76 -6.47 -9.98
N GLN A 199 4.19 -5.32 -9.50
CA GLN A 199 3.67 -4.03 -9.94
C GLN A 199 4.06 -3.70 -11.38
N THR A 200 5.30 -3.99 -11.77
CA THR A 200 5.75 -3.77 -13.16
C THR A 200 4.96 -4.65 -14.12
N ILE A 201 4.79 -5.93 -13.81
CA ILE A 201 4.05 -6.86 -14.66
C ILE A 201 2.57 -6.46 -14.71
N SER A 202 1.87 -6.39 -13.57
CA SER A 202 0.43 -6.12 -13.55
C SER A 202 0.07 -4.71 -14.04
N GLY A 203 0.92 -3.71 -13.76
CA GLY A 203 0.67 -2.32 -14.12
C GLY A 203 1.00 -1.96 -15.56
N LEU A 204 1.94 -2.67 -16.21
CA LEU A 204 2.40 -2.33 -17.55
C LEU A 204 2.03 -3.37 -18.61
N ALA A 205 2.11 -4.65 -18.30
CA ALA A 205 1.72 -5.68 -19.26
C ALA A 205 0.22 -5.61 -19.56
N CYS A 206 -0.61 -5.27 -18.57
CA CYS A 206 -2.07 -5.08 -18.74
C CYS A 206 -2.71 -6.22 -19.53
N GLY A 207 -2.40 -7.46 -19.15
CA GLY A 207 -2.91 -8.67 -19.81
C GLY A 207 -2.18 -9.07 -21.09
N LYS A 208 -1.19 -8.29 -21.58
CA LYS A 208 -0.38 -8.73 -22.71
C LYS A 208 0.77 -9.61 -22.20
N PRO A 209 0.94 -10.84 -22.72
CA PRO A 209 1.94 -11.76 -22.20
C PRO A 209 3.37 -11.26 -22.45
N ILE A 210 4.25 -11.52 -21.49
CA ILE A 210 5.68 -11.29 -21.60
C ILE A 210 6.32 -12.65 -21.92
N LYS A 211 6.53 -12.92 -23.19
CA LYS A 211 7.01 -14.22 -23.70
C LYS A 211 8.16 -14.03 -24.70
N GLY A 212 8.87 -15.13 -24.99
CA GLY A 212 10.03 -15.12 -25.90
C GLY A 212 11.28 -14.63 -25.22
N HIS A 213 12.17 -14.00 -25.96
CA HIS A 213 13.45 -13.49 -25.46
C HIS A 213 13.25 -12.14 -24.78
N VAL A 214 13.42 -12.11 -23.45
CA VAL A 214 13.18 -10.93 -22.62
C VAL A 214 14.50 -10.24 -22.28
N ALA A 215 14.65 -8.99 -22.70
CA ALA A 215 15.81 -8.16 -22.37
C ALA A 215 15.55 -7.30 -21.11
N PHE A 216 16.52 -7.29 -20.20
CA PHE A 216 16.46 -6.50 -18.96
C PHE A 216 17.37 -5.27 -19.06
N LEU A 217 16.76 -4.07 -18.98
CA LEU A 217 17.41 -2.79 -19.20
C LEU A 217 17.22 -1.82 -18.03
N GLY A 218 18.03 -0.77 -17.99
CA GLY A 218 17.97 0.30 -17.01
C GLY A 218 18.80 0.04 -15.76
N GLY A 219 19.08 1.10 -14.98
CA GLY A 219 19.96 1.05 -13.81
C GLY A 219 19.55 0.01 -12.77
N PRO A 220 18.31 -0.01 -12.29
CA PRO A 220 17.87 -0.98 -11.29
C PRO A 220 18.10 -2.43 -11.71
N LEU A 221 17.78 -2.82 -12.95
CA LEU A 221 17.97 -4.19 -13.44
C LEU A 221 19.42 -4.52 -13.78
N HIS A 222 20.26 -3.51 -14.02
CA HIS A 222 21.70 -3.68 -14.22
C HIS A 222 22.44 -3.95 -12.89
N PHE A 223 22.18 -3.10 -11.87
CA PHE A 223 22.93 -3.11 -10.61
C PHE A 223 22.37 -4.05 -9.55
N LEU A 224 21.05 -4.38 -9.58
CA LEU A 224 20.38 -5.18 -8.56
C LEU A 224 20.09 -6.60 -9.07
N SER A 225 21.03 -7.51 -8.79
CA SER A 225 20.96 -8.91 -9.26
C SER A 225 19.71 -9.64 -8.72
N GLU A 226 19.33 -9.41 -7.46
CA GLU A 226 18.20 -10.09 -6.84
C GLU A 226 16.86 -9.60 -7.35
N LEU A 227 16.76 -8.31 -7.74
CA LEU A 227 15.59 -7.78 -8.44
C LEU A 227 15.40 -8.47 -9.80
N LYS A 228 16.49 -8.57 -10.59
CA LYS A 228 16.47 -9.27 -11.87
C LYS A 228 16.10 -10.74 -11.70
N SER A 229 16.69 -11.42 -10.71
CA SER A 229 16.36 -12.81 -10.39
C SER A 229 14.87 -12.97 -10.01
N ALA A 230 14.28 -11.99 -9.34
CA ALA A 230 12.85 -12.00 -9.02
C ALA A 230 11.97 -11.91 -10.27
N PHE A 231 12.34 -11.09 -11.28
CA PHE A 231 11.67 -11.07 -12.58
C PHE A 231 11.78 -12.41 -13.31
N ILE A 232 12.99 -12.95 -13.44
CA ILE A 232 13.26 -14.24 -14.12
C ILE A 232 12.41 -15.35 -13.50
N ARG A 233 12.36 -15.42 -12.17
CA ARG A 233 11.57 -16.40 -11.43
C ARG A 233 10.06 -16.20 -11.65
N THR A 234 9.57 -14.96 -11.61
CA THR A 234 8.14 -14.67 -11.71
C THR A 234 7.63 -14.91 -13.13
N LEU A 235 8.41 -14.56 -14.15
CA LEU A 235 8.10 -14.80 -15.56
C LEU A 235 8.45 -16.22 -16.02
N ASN A 236 9.06 -17.03 -15.14
CA ASN A 236 9.47 -18.41 -15.40
C ASN A 236 10.38 -18.53 -16.65
N LEU A 237 11.33 -17.59 -16.77
CA LEU A 237 12.30 -17.57 -17.87
C LEU A 237 13.48 -18.50 -17.60
N ASP A 238 14.00 -19.11 -18.64
CA ASP A 238 15.27 -19.84 -18.62
C ASP A 238 16.43 -18.98 -19.17
N ASP A 239 17.63 -19.55 -19.20
CA ASP A 239 18.84 -18.86 -19.66
C ASP A 239 18.77 -18.49 -21.16
N GLU A 240 18.09 -19.27 -22.00
CA GLU A 240 17.94 -19.03 -23.44
C GLU A 240 17.04 -17.83 -23.70
N HIS A 241 15.95 -17.69 -22.91
CA HIS A 241 14.99 -16.62 -23.04
C HIS A 241 15.34 -15.35 -22.23
N THR A 242 16.46 -15.35 -21.51
CA THR A 242 16.91 -14.22 -20.69
C THR A 242 18.05 -13.46 -21.36
N ILE A 243 17.82 -12.21 -21.73
CA ILE A 243 18.85 -11.33 -22.32
C ILE A 243 19.26 -10.28 -21.30
N VAL A 244 20.56 -10.28 -20.94
CA VAL A 244 21.17 -9.27 -20.06
C VAL A 244 22.35 -8.63 -20.77
N PRO A 245 22.14 -7.53 -21.50
CA PRO A 245 23.26 -6.85 -22.19
C PRO A 245 24.27 -6.28 -21.20
N GLU A 246 25.57 -6.32 -21.52
CA GLU A 246 26.64 -5.84 -20.66
C GLU A 246 26.45 -4.37 -20.21
N ASN A 247 26.06 -3.50 -21.13
CA ASN A 247 25.82 -2.07 -20.87
C ASN A 247 24.31 -1.72 -20.80
N SER A 248 23.50 -2.60 -20.23
CA SER A 248 22.04 -2.50 -20.20
C SER A 248 21.51 -1.20 -19.59
N HIS A 249 22.26 -0.54 -18.71
CA HIS A 249 21.92 0.74 -18.10
C HIS A 249 22.21 1.97 -19.00
N LEU A 250 22.91 1.78 -20.10
CA LEU A 250 23.31 2.83 -21.04
C LEU A 250 22.58 2.76 -22.39
N PHE A 251 21.64 1.84 -22.59
CA PHE A 251 21.01 1.56 -23.88
C PHE A 251 20.31 2.77 -24.49
N ALA A 252 19.70 3.62 -23.67
CA ALA A 252 19.12 4.88 -24.17
C ALA A 252 20.20 5.84 -24.71
N ALA A 253 21.32 6.00 -23.99
CA ALA A 253 22.45 6.82 -24.46
C ALA A 253 23.14 6.21 -25.70
N ILE A 254 23.39 4.91 -25.70
CA ILE A 254 23.97 4.22 -26.86
C ILE A 254 23.07 4.33 -28.07
N GLY A 255 21.79 4.06 -27.91
CA GLY A 255 20.81 4.17 -28.99
C GLY A 255 20.63 5.58 -29.50
N SER A 256 20.74 6.61 -28.63
CA SER A 256 20.74 8.00 -29.11
C SER A 256 21.99 8.29 -29.95
N ALA A 257 23.17 7.79 -29.58
CA ALA A 257 24.39 7.91 -30.41
C ALA A 257 24.21 7.25 -31.78
N LEU A 258 23.59 6.06 -31.84
CA LEU A 258 23.31 5.36 -33.10
C LEU A 258 22.30 6.09 -34.00
N ASN A 259 21.44 6.95 -33.42
CA ASN A 259 20.49 7.82 -34.16
C ASN A 259 21.07 9.18 -34.52
N TYR A 260 22.40 9.32 -34.61
CA TYR A 260 23.08 10.55 -34.91
C TYR A 260 22.63 11.16 -36.24
N LYS A 261 22.93 12.48 -36.47
CA LYS A 261 22.66 13.17 -37.70
C LYS A 261 23.95 13.81 -38.21
N ASP A 262 24.32 13.50 -39.43
CA ASP A 262 25.58 13.96 -40.05
C ASP A 262 25.74 15.49 -40.11
N ASN A 263 24.65 16.24 -40.02
CA ASN A 263 24.66 17.72 -40.08
C ASN A 263 24.78 18.40 -38.71
N SER A 264 24.98 17.65 -37.63
CA SER A 264 25.06 18.17 -36.26
C SER A 264 26.46 18.07 -35.65
N VAL A 265 27.50 18.22 -36.47
CA VAL A 265 28.91 18.11 -36.02
C VAL A 265 29.29 19.27 -35.14
N THR A 266 29.87 18.98 -33.98
CA THR A 266 30.45 19.93 -33.02
C THR A 266 31.66 19.30 -32.31
N THR A 267 32.32 20.03 -31.40
CA THR A 267 33.42 19.47 -30.61
C THR A 267 33.01 19.34 -29.12
N LEU A 268 33.68 18.48 -28.40
CA LEU A 268 33.45 18.33 -26.95
C LEU A 268 33.68 19.66 -26.20
N SER A 269 34.73 20.40 -26.57
CA SER A 269 35.03 21.73 -26.02
C SER A 269 33.90 22.73 -26.24
N SER A 270 33.32 22.75 -27.47
CA SER A 270 32.19 23.64 -27.78
C SER A 270 30.92 23.30 -26.95
N LEU A 271 30.66 22.05 -26.72
CA LEU A 271 29.54 21.65 -25.85
C LEU A 271 29.76 22.10 -24.40
N ILE A 272 30.97 21.95 -23.87
CA ILE A 272 31.36 22.43 -22.54
C ILE A 272 31.16 23.94 -22.43
N ASP A 273 31.61 24.73 -23.43
CA ASP A 273 31.46 26.17 -23.41
C ASP A 273 29.98 26.60 -23.44
N ARG A 274 29.15 25.92 -24.20
CA ARG A 274 27.68 26.20 -24.23
C ARG A 274 27.02 25.89 -22.90
N LEU A 275 27.41 24.81 -22.21
CA LEU A 275 26.90 24.45 -20.90
C LEU A 275 27.32 25.44 -19.80
N SER A 276 28.57 25.95 -19.85
CA SER A 276 29.11 26.90 -18.87
C SER A 276 28.43 28.29 -18.90
N ASN A 277 27.76 28.67 -20.00
CA ASN A 277 27.12 29.99 -20.14
C ASN A 277 25.75 30.17 -19.48
N GLY A 278 25.19 29.16 -18.84
CA GLY A 278 23.96 29.23 -18.06
C GLY A 278 22.65 29.38 -18.87
N ILE A 279 21.56 28.82 -18.39
CA ILE A 279 20.23 28.86 -19.03
C ILE A 279 19.31 29.82 -18.24
N LYS A 280 18.67 30.79 -18.93
CA LYS A 280 17.61 31.64 -18.34
C LYS A 280 16.24 31.04 -18.67
N MET A 281 15.42 30.76 -17.63
CA MET A 281 14.06 30.24 -17.81
C MET A 281 12.99 31.19 -17.28
N GLU A 282 11.80 31.17 -17.89
CA GLU A 282 10.60 31.89 -17.43
C GLU A 282 9.72 30.96 -16.55
N PHE A 283 9.03 31.53 -15.54
CA PHE A 283 8.30 30.81 -14.51
C PHE A 283 6.80 30.71 -14.84
N GLU A 284 6.22 29.52 -14.79
CA GLU A 284 4.78 29.26 -14.91
C GLU A 284 4.10 28.83 -13.60
N VAL A 285 4.86 28.48 -12.55
CA VAL A 285 4.29 27.94 -11.31
C VAL A 285 3.77 29.05 -10.38
N ALA A 286 2.57 28.84 -9.81
CA ALA A 286 1.98 29.76 -8.84
C ALA A 286 2.84 29.91 -7.57
N ARG A 287 2.84 31.09 -6.96
CA ARG A 287 3.63 31.43 -5.79
C ARG A 287 2.73 31.70 -4.59
N MET A 288 3.31 31.51 -3.39
CA MET A 288 2.66 31.74 -2.09
C MET A 288 3.39 32.86 -1.34
N GLU A 289 2.76 33.31 -0.27
CA GLU A 289 3.38 34.32 0.62
C GLU A 289 4.58 33.74 1.37
N PRO A 290 5.63 34.53 1.65
CA PRO A 290 6.71 34.14 2.53
C PRO A 290 6.22 33.70 3.91
N LEU A 291 6.91 32.72 4.50
CA LEU A 291 6.58 32.22 5.84
C LEU A 291 6.79 33.31 6.89
N PHE A 292 7.93 33.95 6.85
CA PHE A 292 8.30 35.09 7.71
C PHE A 292 8.68 36.30 6.84
N LYS A 293 8.27 37.48 7.30
CA LYS A 293 8.55 38.74 6.58
C LYS A 293 10.00 39.13 6.76
N ASP A 294 10.50 39.00 7.97
CA ASP A 294 11.85 39.39 8.38
C ASP A 294 12.26 38.63 9.66
N GLN A 295 13.46 38.94 10.15
CA GLN A 295 13.99 38.33 11.37
C GLN A 295 13.14 38.65 12.62
N ALA A 296 12.56 39.85 12.70
CA ALA A 296 11.75 40.25 13.83
C ALA A 296 10.44 39.42 13.94
N ASP A 297 9.79 39.14 12.81
CA ASP A 297 8.62 38.25 12.75
C ASP A 297 8.99 36.83 13.22
N TYR A 298 10.18 36.34 12.84
CA TYR A 298 10.66 35.03 13.29
C TYR A 298 11.02 35.03 14.77
N ASP A 299 11.65 36.09 15.31
CA ASP A 299 12.01 36.18 16.71
C ASP A 299 10.76 36.26 17.63
N GLU A 300 9.71 36.97 17.20
CA GLU A 300 8.41 36.95 17.88
C GLU A 300 7.78 35.56 17.92
N PHE A 301 7.78 34.88 16.78
CA PHE A 301 7.28 33.49 16.66
C PHE A 301 8.03 32.54 17.59
N THR A 302 9.37 32.55 17.57
CA THR A 302 10.19 31.68 18.42
C THR A 302 10.03 31.97 19.89
N THR A 303 9.94 33.28 20.28
CA THR A 303 9.70 33.68 21.66
C THR A 303 8.36 33.15 22.17
N ARG A 304 7.30 33.26 21.38
CA ARG A 304 5.97 32.76 21.75
C ARG A 304 5.96 31.26 21.97
N HIS A 305 6.56 30.48 21.07
CA HIS A 305 6.61 29.01 21.19
C HIS A 305 7.60 28.55 22.27
N GLY A 306 8.63 29.35 22.58
CA GLY A 306 9.60 29.07 23.64
C GLY A 306 9.03 29.04 25.05
N ASN A 307 7.76 29.45 25.28
CA ASN A 307 7.13 29.46 26.60
C ASN A 307 6.53 28.09 27.01
N ASN A 308 6.41 27.14 26.10
CA ASN A 308 5.75 25.86 26.32
C ASN A 308 6.78 24.75 26.60
N HIS A 309 7.41 24.77 27.79
CA HIS A 309 8.42 23.77 28.16
C HIS A 309 8.00 22.91 29.32
N VAL A 310 8.42 21.64 29.28
CA VAL A 310 8.34 20.75 30.43
C VAL A 310 9.47 21.09 31.41
N LYS A 311 9.16 21.04 32.71
CA LYS A 311 10.20 21.17 33.72
C LYS A 311 11.10 19.94 33.68
N THR A 312 12.42 20.16 33.66
CA THR A 312 13.42 19.09 33.59
C THR A 312 14.13 18.94 34.93
N GLY A 313 14.37 17.69 35.32
CA GLY A 313 15.19 17.31 36.46
C GLY A 313 16.52 16.69 36.04
N ASP A 314 17.50 16.69 36.91
CA ASP A 314 18.77 15.97 36.67
C ASP A 314 18.67 14.55 37.20
N LEU A 315 18.63 13.57 36.27
CA LEU A 315 18.55 12.14 36.61
C LEU A 315 19.70 11.70 37.51
N SER A 316 20.91 12.25 37.33
CA SER A 316 22.11 11.82 38.10
C SER A 316 22.06 12.19 39.59
N THR A 317 21.20 13.10 39.95
CA THR A 317 21.02 13.59 41.34
C THR A 317 19.64 13.30 41.90
N TYR A 318 18.75 12.73 41.11
CA TYR A 318 17.37 12.45 41.48
C TYR A 318 17.28 11.34 42.55
N LYS A 319 16.29 11.44 43.43
CA LYS A 319 16.00 10.44 44.46
C LYS A 319 14.50 10.19 44.50
N GLY A 320 14.09 8.95 44.58
CA GLY A 320 12.69 8.54 44.65
C GLY A 320 12.20 7.74 43.48
N ASN A 321 10.90 7.72 43.28
CA ASN A 321 10.26 6.90 42.25
C ASN A 321 10.29 7.59 40.90
N CYS A 322 10.58 6.79 39.86
CA CYS A 322 10.55 7.20 38.45
C CYS A 322 9.55 6.35 37.66
N TYR A 323 8.99 6.92 36.63
CA TYR A 323 7.99 6.30 35.75
C TYR A 323 8.48 6.32 34.33
N LEU A 324 8.52 5.14 33.71
CA LEU A 324 9.08 4.95 32.37
C LEU A 324 7.96 4.88 31.33
N GLY A 325 8.06 5.72 30.31
CA GLY A 325 7.20 5.66 29.13
C GLY A 325 8.02 5.37 27.89
N ILE A 326 7.54 4.45 27.04
CA ILE A 326 8.18 4.05 25.79
C ILE A 326 7.16 4.16 24.67
N ASP A 327 7.46 4.98 23.67
CA ASP A 327 6.71 5.03 22.41
C ASP A 327 7.53 4.37 21.32
N ALA A 328 7.10 3.16 20.93
CA ALA A 328 7.70 2.39 19.86
C ALA A 328 6.93 2.64 18.56
N GLY A 329 7.23 3.75 17.91
CA GLY A 329 6.66 4.06 16.62
C GLY A 329 7.25 3.19 15.51
N SER A 330 6.70 3.36 14.32
CA SER A 330 7.07 2.58 13.13
C SER A 330 8.53 2.77 12.68
N THR A 331 9.05 3.98 12.76
CA THR A 331 10.42 4.33 12.33
C THR A 331 11.32 4.77 13.47
N THR A 332 10.74 5.23 14.56
CA THR A 332 11.48 5.82 15.68
C THR A 332 11.01 5.25 17.00
N THR A 333 11.94 5.09 17.94
CA THR A 333 11.65 4.82 19.35
C THR A 333 11.94 6.06 20.17
N LYS A 334 10.99 6.42 21.03
CA LYS A 334 11.11 7.51 21.97
C LYS A 334 10.93 6.96 23.38
N ILE A 335 11.67 7.52 24.31
CA ILE A 335 11.58 7.14 25.73
C ILE A 335 11.55 8.42 26.57
N ALA A 336 10.71 8.41 27.58
CA ALA A 336 10.65 9.43 28.61
C ALA A 336 10.69 8.79 30.01
N LEU A 337 11.48 9.33 30.90
CA LEU A 337 11.47 9.01 32.32
C LEU A 337 11.04 10.25 33.08
N VAL A 338 9.99 10.11 33.89
CA VAL A 338 9.45 11.24 34.67
C VAL A 338 9.53 10.98 36.18
N SER A 339 9.62 12.08 36.94
CA SER A 339 9.57 12.06 38.40
C SER A 339 8.14 11.88 38.93
N GLU A 340 8.00 11.78 40.26
CA GLU A 340 6.70 11.80 40.94
C GLU A 340 5.90 13.08 40.67
N ASP A 341 6.57 14.23 40.49
CA ASP A 341 5.94 15.50 40.16
C ASP A 341 5.64 15.69 38.68
N GLY A 342 6.11 14.75 37.81
CA GLY A 342 5.97 14.82 36.33
C GLY A 342 7.09 15.58 35.64
N ASP A 343 8.17 15.94 36.37
CA ASP A 343 9.35 16.56 35.76
C ASP A 343 10.07 15.55 34.87
N LEU A 344 10.53 15.97 33.68
CA LEU A 344 11.24 15.10 32.74
C LEU A 344 12.69 14.90 33.22
N LEU A 345 13.03 13.68 33.61
CA LEU A 345 14.37 13.31 34.10
C LEU A 345 15.30 12.83 32.99
N TYR A 346 14.73 12.17 31.98
CA TYR A 346 15.47 11.65 30.82
C TYR A 346 14.55 11.60 29.62
N SER A 347 15.11 11.90 28.45
CA SER A 347 14.44 11.75 27.17
C SER A 347 15.37 11.14 26.15
N PHE A 348 14.78 10.35 25.25
CA PHE A 348 15.47 9.71 24.15
C PHE A 348 14.60 9.75 22.90
N TYR A 349 15.21 10.04 21.77
CA TYR A 349 14.59 10.01 20.46
C TYR A 349 15.59 9.47 19.46
N SER A 350 15.33 8.34 18.88
CA SER A 350 16.21 7.74 17.87
C SER A 350 15.45 6.94 16.84
N ASN A 351 16.06 6.80 15.69
CA ASN A 351 15.58 5.89 14.67
C ASN A 351 15.73 4.43 15.15
N ASN A 352 14.75 3.59 14.79
CA ASN A 352 14.70 2.16 15.15
C ASN A 352 15.78 1.32 14.48
N ASN A 353 16.36 1.78 13.37
CA ASN A 353 17.29 1.00 12.54
C ASN A 353 16.75 -0.41 12.20
N GLY A 354 15.44 -0.53 12.02
CA GLY A 354 14.74 -1.80 11.76
C GLY A 354 14.51 -2.69 12.99
N SER A 355 14.82 -2.24 14.21
CA SER A 355 14.56 -2.99 15.45
C SER A 355 14.18 -2.06 16.61
N PRO A 356 12.87 -1.84 16.84
CA PRO A 356 12.38 -1.08 18.00
C PRO A 356 12.88 -1.65 19.32
N LEU A 357 12.87 -2.99 19.44
CA LEU A 357 13.29 -3.69 20.67
C LEU A 357 14.76 -3.45 21.00
N ALA A 358 15.67 -3.59 20.04
CA ALA A 358 17.09 -3.34 20.27
C ALA A 358 17.37 -1.87 20.65
N THR A 359 16.64 -0.95 20.05
CA THR A 359 16.74 0.49 20.34
C THR A 359 16.23 0.80 21.75
N ALA A 360 15.10 0.21 22.16
CA ALA A 360 14.57 0.37 23.51
C ALA A 360 15.53 -0.22 24.57
N ILE A 361 16.06 -1.43 24.34
CA ILE A 361 17.04 -2.06 25.25
C ILE A 361 18.25 -1.14 25.45
N ARG A 362 18.85 -0.64 24.39
CA ARG A 362 20.00 0.26 24.48
C ARG A 362 19.68 1.51 25.31
N SER A 363 18.55 2.15 25.06
CA SER A 363 18.18 3.36 25.80
C SER A 363 17.89 3.08 27.28
N ILE A 364 17.27 1.95 27.61
CA ILE A 364 17.06 1.54 29.00
C ILE A 364 18.40 1.28 29.70
N GLN A 365 19.36 0.66 29.04
CA GLN A 365 20.72 0.50 29.55
C GLN A 365 21.39 1.85 29.83
N GLU A 366 21.21 2.84 28.96
CA GLU A 366 21.71 4.21 29.18
C GLU A 366 21.04 4.90 30.37
N ILE A 367 19.76 4.66 30.62
CA ILE A 367 19.05 5.15 31.79
C ILE A 367 19.66 4.56 33.07
N TYR A 368 19.77 3.22 33.13
CA TYR A 368 20.32 2.55 34.30
C TYR A 368 21.78 2.92 34.58
N ALA A 369 22.57 3.22 33.55
CA ALA A 369 23.94 3.70 33.72
C ALA A 369 24.02 5.08 34.38
N LYS A 370 22.95 5.86 34.34
CA LYS A 370 22.85 7.20 34.94
C LYS A 370 21.99 7.26 36.19
N LEU A 371 21.19 6.20 36.43
CA LEU A 371 20.22 6.14 37.51
C LEU A 371 20.93 5.95 38.86
N PRO A 372 20.78 6.86 39.85
CA PRO A 372 21.35 6.70 41.19
C PRO A 372 20.76 5.53 41.96
N GLU A 373 21.48 5.01 42.96
CA GLU A 373 21.01 3.93 43.82
C GLU A 373 19.68 4.27 44.56
N ASP A 374 19.47 5.55 44.89
CA ASP A 374 18.28 6.06 45.57
C ASP A 374 17.10 6.37 44.60
N ALA A 375 17.21 6.12 43.32
CA ALA A 375 16.17 6.32 42.31
C ALA A 375 15.72 4.98 41.71
N HIS A 376 14.40 4.77 41.62
CA HIS A 376 13.83 3.48 41.21
C HIS A 376 12.78 3.66 40.15
N ILE A 377 12.84 2.86 39.05
CA ILE A 377 11.77 2.76 38.06
C ILE A 377 10.72 1.82 38.67
N VAL A 378 9.59 2.36 39.10
CA VAL A 378 8.55 1.64 39.86
C VAL A 378 7.37 1.23 39.00
N HIS A 379 7.20 1.85 37.80
CA HIS A 379 6.15 1.51 36.85
C HIS A 379 6.57 1.91 35.43
N SER A 380 6.12 1.12 34.46
CA SER A 380 6.48 1.27 33.05
C SER A 380 5.28 1.09 32.14
N CYS A 381 5.18 1.91 31.11
CA CYS A 381 4.11 1.83 30.12
C CYS A 381 4.68 1.96 28.70
N SER A 382 4.21 1.13 27.78
CA SER A 382 4.53 1.24 26.36
C SER A 382 3.32 1.68 25.53
N THR A 383 3.61 2.35 24.43
CA THR A 383 2.62 2.76 23.44
C THR A 383 3.19 2.69 22.03
N GLY A 384 2.38 2.95 21.01
CA GLY A 384 2.77 2.91 19.60
C GLY A 384 2.68 1.53 18.98
N TYR A 385 3.03 1.41 17.69
CA TYR A 385 2.90 0.16 16.92
C TYR A 385 3.70 -1.03 17.47
N GLY A 386 4.82 -0.78 18.14
CA GLY A 386 5.66 -1.81 18.77
C GLY A 386 5.31 -2.11 20.23
N GLU A 387 4.24 -1.54 20.76
CA GLU A 387 3.82 -1.64 22.16
C GLU A 387 3.81 -3.09 22.66
N ALA A 388 3.06 -3.97 21.99
CA ALA A 388 2.87 -5.35 22.43
C ALA A 388 4.15 -6.20 22.41
N LEU A 389 5.04 -5.97 21.42
CA LEU A 389 6.33 -6.62 21.37
C LEU A 389 7.23 -6.20 22.53
N LEU A 390 7.31 -4.88 22.81
CA LEU A 390 8.11 -4.36 23.91
C LEU A 390 7.59 -4.81 25.26
N LYS A 391 6.26 -4.75 25.47
CA LYS A 391 5.62 -5.25 26.69
C LYS A 391 5.93 -6.73 26.92
N ALA A 392 5.80 -7.57 25.88
CA ALA A 392 6.12 -8.98 25.96
C ALA A 392 7.61 -9.26 26.21
N ALA A 393 8.51 -8.54 25.54
CA ALA A 393 9.94 -8.76 25.62
C ALA A 393 10.51 -8.30 26.99
N LEU A 394 10.17 -7.10 27.41
CA LEU A 394 10.73 -6.43 28.60
C LEU A 394 9.87 -6.61 29.85
N LYS A 395 8.71 -7.26 29.74
CA LYS A 395 7.70 -7.42 30.80
C LYS A 395 7.23 -6.08 31.39
N LEU A 396 7.01 -5.09 30.50
CA LEU A 396 6.50 -3.80 30.94
C LEU A 396 5.14 -3.95 31.63
N ASP A 397 4.87 -3.09 32.60
CA ASP A 397 3.70 -3.20 33.43
C ASP A 397 2.41 -2.95 32.64
N ASP A 398 2.40 -1.88 31.86
CA ASP A 398 1.26 -1.48 31.05
C ASP A 398 1.57 -1.35 29.57
N GLY A 399 0.52 -1.45 28.75
CA GLY A 399 0.48 -1.00 27.39
C GLY A 399 -0.76 -0.14 27.19
N GLU A 400 -0.63 0.96 26.44
CA GLU A 400 -1.71 1.91 26.23
C GLU A 400 -1.84 2.31 24.76
N VAL A 401 -3.07 2.58 24.34
CA VAL A 401 -3.36 3.07 23.00
C VAL A 401 -2.66 4.42 22.78
N GLU A 402 -2.02 4.57 21.65
CA GLU A 402 -1.20 5.74 21.31
C GLU A 402 -1.97 7.06 21.43
N THR A 403 -3.23 7.10 21.00
CA THR A 403 -4.09 8.29 21.09
C THR A 403 -4.37 8.74 22.52
N VAL A 404 -4.46 7.80 23.44
CA VAL A 404 -4.64 8.07 24.87
C VAL A 404 -3.35 8.65 25.45
N ALA A 405 -2.19 8.07 25.13
CA ALA A 405 -0.89 8.60 25.57
C ALA A 405 -0.67 10.03 25.06
N HIS A 406 -0.97 10.29 23.79
CA HIS A 406 -0.90 11.63 23.20
C HIS A 406 -1.83 12.62 23.88
N TYR A 407 -3.04 12.21 24.26
CA TYR A 407 -3.97 13.06 25.00
C TYR A 407 -3.43 13.41 26.40
N TYR A 408 -2.92 12.42 27.14
CA TYR A 408 -2.33 12.68 28.48
C TYR A 408 -1.20 13.71 28.42
N ALA A 409 -0.32 13.57 27.45
CA ALA A 409 0.76 14.53 27.24
C ALA A 409 0.25 15.93 26.86
N ALA A 410 -0.71 16.03 25.95
CA ALA A 410 -1.28 17.31 25.53
C ALA A 410 -2.02 18.02 26.68
N ALA A 411 -2.83 17.29 27.46
CA ALA A 411 -3.56 17.81 28.61
C ALA A 411 -2.64 18.30 29.73
N PHE A 412 -1.42 17.77 29.82
CA PHE A 412 -0.40 18.27 30.75
C PHE A 412 0.02 19.69 30.41
N PHE A 413 0.16 20.05 29.14
CA PHE A 413 0.51 21.41 28.69
C PHE A 413 -0.72 22.33 28.57
N ASP A 414 -1.84 21.81 28.12
CA ASP A 414 -3.10 22.53 28.02
C ASP A 414 -4.28 21.65 28.48
N PRO A 415 -4.72 21.78 29.73
CA PRO A 415 -5.84 21.02 30.28
C PRO A 415 -7.19 21.27 29.55
N LYS A 416 -7.27 22.30 28.72
CA LYS A 416 -8.45 22.65 27.94
C LYS A 416 -8.33 22.25 26.47
N VAL A 417 -7.34 21.45 26.10
CA VAL A 417 -7.11 21.03 24.72
C VAL A 417 -8.38 20.51 24.04
N ASP A 418 -8.72 21.09 22.90
CA ASP A 418 -9.87 20.70 22.06
C ASP A 418 -9.45 19.79 20.90
N CYS A 419 -8.23 20.06 20.38
CA CYS A 419 -7.72 19.34 19.23
C CYS A 419 -6.21 19.11 19.37
N ILE A 420 -5.80 17.87 19.09
CA ILE A 420 -4.40 17.49 18.99
C ILE A 420 -4.10 17.17 17.55
N LEU A 421 -3.13 17.86 16.98
CA LEU A 421 -2.60 17.54 15.65
C LEU A 421 -1.21 16.93 15.82
N ASP A 422 -1.12 15.64 15.68
CA ASP A 422 0.14 14.90 15.69
C ASP A 422 0.59 14.60 14.27
N ILE A 423 1.78 15.10 13.90
CA ILE A 423 2.40 14.79 12.60
C ILE A 423 3.73 14.09 12.86
N GLY A 424 3.70 12.78 12.74
CA GLY A 424 4.86 11.92 12.84
C GLY A 424 5.70 11.88 11.57
N GLY A 425 6.62 10.93 11.54
CA GLY A 425 7.44 10.66 10.36
C GLY A 425 6.66 9.99 9.22
N GLN A 426 5.75 9.08 9.53
CA GLN A 426 5.04 8.25 8.55
C GLN A 426 3.51 8.40 8.62
N ASP A 427 2.99 8.77 9.74
CA ASP A 427 1.57 8.90 10.03
C ASP A 427 1.22 10.28 10.53
N MET A 428 -0.05 10.57 10.53
CA MET A 428 -0.62 11.79 11.04
C MET A 428 -1.94 11.47 11.73
N LYS A 429 -2.16 12.09 12.88
CA LYS A 429 -3.39 11.93 13.67
C LYS A 429 -3.98 13.30 14.01
N CYS A 430 -5.28 13.42 13.86
CA CYS A 430 -6.06 14.51 14.43
C CYS A 430 -6.99 13.93 15.48
N ILE A 431 -6.76 14.28 16.74
CA ILE A 431 -7.54 13.77 17.87
C ILE A 431 -8.38 14.92 18.41
N LYS A 432 -9.69 14.78 18.32
CA LYS A 432 -10.62 15.76 18.89
C LYS A 432 -10.99 15.36 20.29
N ILE A 433 -10.96 16.34 21.19
CA ILE A 433 -11.24 16.16 22.60
C ILE A 433 -12.54 16.89 22.94
N LYS A 434 -13.41 16.22 23.67
CA LYS A 434 -14.67 16.78 24.17
C LYS A 434 -14.95 16.29 25.57
N ASN A 435 -15.22 17.21 26.48
CA ASN A 435 -15.45 16.87 27.88
C ASN A 435 -14.29 16.06 28.50
N GLN A 436 -13.05 16.43 28.18
CA GLN A 436 -11.83 15.74 28.65
C GLN A 436 -11.73 14.26 28.25
N THR A 437 -12.36 13.91 27.15
CA THR A 437 -12.35 12.55 26.60
C THR A 437 -12.09 12.61 25.09
N VAL A 438 -11.40 11.62 24.55
CA VAL A 438 -11.22 11.48 23.10
C VAL A 438 -12.59 11.26 22.45
N ASP A 439 -13.05 12.24 21.67
CA ASP A 439 -14.34 12.21 20.97
C ASP A 439 -14.22 11.53 19.61
N SER A 440 -13.20 11.92 18.85
CA SER A 440 -12.96 11.30 17.54
C SER A 440 -11.48 11.35 17.15
N VAL A 441 -11.07 10.40 16.31
CA VAL A 441 -9.71 10.30 15.81
C VAL A 441 -9.76 10.15 14.30
N GLN A 442 -9.05 11.04 13.60
CA GLN A 442 -8.85 10.93 12.16
C GLN A 442 -7.39 10.57 11.91
N LEU A 443 -7.17 9.47 11.25
CA LEU A 443 -5.84 8.91 10.99
C LEU A 443 -5.50 8.99 9.50
N ASN A 444 -4.23 9.24 9.22
CA ASN A 444 -3.65 9.04 7.91
C ASN A 444 -2.41 8.16 8.04
N GLU A 445 -2.60 6.87 7.94
CA GLU A 445 -1.53 5.88 7.95
C GLU A 445 -1.11 5.48 6.54
N ALA A 446 -2.02 5.63 5.58
CA ALA A 446 -1.82 5.17 4.20
C ALA A 446 -1.00 6.13 3.33
N CYS A 447 -0.90 7.43 3.66
CA CYS A 447 -0.24 8.39 2.81
C CYS A 447 0.70 9.33 3.56
N SER A 448 2.00 9.22 3.29
CA SER A 448 3.02 10.09 3.89
C SER A 448 3.00 11.55 3.40
N SER A 449 2.10 11.94 2.50
CA SER A 449 2.06 13.30 1.92
C SER A 449 1.73 14.41 2.92
N GLY A 450 1.20 14.06 4.09
CA GLY A 450 0.99 14.96 5.22
C GLY A 450 1.97 14.75 6.39
N CYS A 451 3.06 14.00 6.20
CA CYS A 451 3.95 13.53 7.26
C CYS A 451 5.40 13.97 7.03
N GLY A 452 6.24 13.82 8.06
CA GLY A 452 7.64 14.25 8.04
C GLY A 452 8.52 13.56 6.98
N SER A 453 8.27 12.29 6.69
CA SER A 453 9.02 11.54 5.66
C SER A 453 8.84 12.11 4.26
N PHE A 454 7.75 12.83 4.01
CA PHE A 454 7.57 13.57 2.77
C PHE A 454 8.65 14.66 2.60
N ILE A 455 8.86 15.49 3.63
CA ILE A 455 9.90 16.52 3.62
C ILE A 455 11.30 15.88 3.57
N GLU A 456 11.52 14.81 4.34
CA GLU A 456 12.80 14.09 4.36
C GLU A 456 13.16 13.51 2.98
N THR A 457 12.19 12.95 2.26
CA THR A 457 12.40 12.41 0.91
C THR A 457 12.89 13.49 -0.05
N PHE A 458 12.27 14.68 -0.01
CA PHE A 458 12.68 15.79 -0.87
C PHE A 458 14.02 16.43 -0.42
N ALA A 459 14.25 16.58 0.88
CA ALA A 459 15.54 17.06 1.39
C ALA A 459 16.69 16.16 0.88
N LYS A 460 16.57 14.84 1.03
CA LYS A 460 17.53 13.85 0.53
C LYS A 460 17.71 13.94 -0.99
N SER A 461 16.62 14.08 -1.74
CA SER A 461 16.67 14.18 -3.20
C SER A 461 17.40 15.43 -3.69
N LEU A 462 17.45 16.46 -2.86
CA LEU A 462 18.14 17.72 -3.11
C LEU A 462 19.52 17.79 -2.42
N ASN A 463 19.96 16.70 -1.80
CA ASN A 463 21.23 16.57 -1.09
C ASN A 463 21.37 17.51 0.14
N TYR A 464 20.26 17.70 0.86
CA TYR A 464 20.22 18.46 2.11
C TYR A 464 19.94 17.55 3.30
N SER A 465 20.47 17.93 4.47
CA SER A 465 19.93 17.41 5.73
C SER A 465 18.51 17.96 5.94
N VAL A 466 17.66 17.22 6.67
CA VAL A 466 16.28 17.69 6.96
C VAL A 466 16.29 19.03 7.71
N GLN A 467 17.26 19.21 8.61
CA GLN A 467 17.42 20.43 9.41
C GLN A 467 17.84 21.64 8.56
N ASP A 468 18.80 21.45 7.67
CA ASP A 468 19.26 22.56 6.82
C ASP A 468 18.20 22.90 5.77
N PHE A 469 17.51 21.89 5.24
CA PHE A 469 16.37 22.08 4.33
C PHE A 469 15.23 22.88 4.99
N ALA A 470 14.95 22.61 6.27
CA ALA A 470 13.96 23.37 7.05
C ALA A 470 14.37 24.83 7.26
N LYS A 471 15.67 25.10 7.52
CA LYS A 471 16.20 26.47 7.68
C LYS A 471 16.09 27.26 6.39
N GLU A 472 16.38 26.68 5.25
CA GLU A 472 16.25 27.30 3.94
C GLU A 472 14.83 27.87 3.70
N ALA A 473 13.78 27.15 4.20
CA ALA A 473 12.40 27.57 4.03
C ALA A 473 12.02 28.87 4.72
N LEU A 474 12.66 29.19 5.85
CA LEU A 474 12.20 30.25 6.77
C LEU A 474 12.07 31.61 6.10
N PHE A 475 13.05 32.00 5.30
CA PHE A 475 13.11 33.30 4.64
C PHE A 475 13.01 33.20 3.11
N ALA A 476 12.37 32.14 2.60
CA ALA A 476 12.05 31.98 1.18
C ALA A 476 11.22 33.19 0.69
N LYS A 477 11.65 33.81 -0.39
CA LYS A 477 11.02 35.03 -0.90
C LYS A 477 9.77 34.76 -1.71
N ASN A 478 9.74 33.65 -2.43
CA ASN A 478 8.67 33.30 -3.37
C ASN A 478 8.33 31.83 -3.26
N PRO A 479 7.79 31.34 -2.14
CA PRO A 479 7.43 29.94 -1.95
C PRO A 479 6.54 29.42 -3.07
N ILE A 480 6.75 28.19 -3.50
CA ILE A 480 6.01 27.60 -4.62
C ILE A 480 4.70 27.00 -4.12
N ASP A 481 3.58 27.24 -4.83
CA ASP A 481 2.35 26.50 -4.55
C ASP A 481 2.38 25.10 -5.18
N LEU A 482 2.73 24.13 -4.39
CA LEU A 482 2.74 22.73 -4.78
C LEU A 482 1.35 22.07 -4.70
N GLY A 483 0.37 22.73 -4.06
CA GLY A 483 -1.00 22.23 -3.88
C GLY A 483 -1.12 21.09 -2.88
N THR A 484 -2.19 20.28 -3.02
CA THR A 484 -2.53 19.15 -2.14
C THR A 484 -2.51 17.84 -2.92
N ARG A 485 -1.34 17.25 -3.14
CA ARG A 485 -1.19 16.01 -3.88
C ARG A 485 -0.32 15.02 -3.10
N CYS A 486 -0.41 13.74 -3.44
CA CYS A 486 0.47 12.73 -2.86
C CYS A 486 1.93 12.94 -3.31
N THR A 487 2.86 12.30 -2.64
CA THR A 487 4.31 12.42 -2.87
C THR A 487 4.69 12.19 -4.35
N VAL A 488 4.03 11.24 -5.01
CA VAL A 488 4.29 10.88 -6.40
C VAL A 488 3.97 12.04 -7.36
N PHE A 489 2.76 12.60 -7.25
CA PHE A 489 2.36 13.76 -8.06
C PHE A 489 3.12 15.03 -7.70
N MET A 490 3.52 15.17 -6.44
CA MET A 490 4.30 16.31 -5.96
C MET A 490 5.70 16.33 -6.56
N ASN A 491 6.30 15.15 -6.75
CA ASN A 491 7.62 15.01 -7.35
C ASN A 491 7.67 15.65 -8.74
N SER A 492 6.65 15.42 -9.56
CA SER A 492 6.54 16.03 -10.89
C SER A 492 6.48 17.56 -10.80
N LYS A 493 5.73 18.12 -9.83
CA LYS A 493 5.66 19.59 -9.63
C LYS A 493 6.97 20.18 -9.10
N VAL A 494 7.63 19.52 -8.15
CA VAL A 494 8.94 19.94 -7.65
C VAL A 494 9.97 19.95 -8.78
N LYS A 495 9.98 18.94 -9.62
CA LYS A 495 10.87 18.89 -10.79
C LYS A 495 10.54 19.96 -11.84
N GLN A 496 9.27 20.23 -12.06
CA GLN A 496 8.87 21.32 -12.93
C GLN A 496 9.41 22.65 -12.35
N ALA A 497 9.22 22.90 -11.08
CA ALA A 497 9.72 24.09 -10.41
C ALA A 497 11.25 24.22 -10.47
N GLN A 498 11.98 23.11 -10.33
CA GLN A 498 13.44 23.08 -10.53
C GLN A 498 13.84 23.43 -11.96
N LYS A 499 13.16 22.83 -12.96
CA LYS A 499 13.38 23.18 -14.37
C LYS A 499 13.11 24.66 -14.66
N GLU A 500 12.20 25.26 -13.93
CA GLU A 500 11.86 26.68 -14.00
C GLU A 500 12.77 27.55 -13.12
N GLY A 501 13.83 27.01 -12.52
CA GLY A 501 14.85 27.73 -11.77
C GLY A 501 14.41 28.19 -10.37
N ALA A 502 13.47 27.50 -9.74
CA ALA A 502 13.08 27.77 -8.36
C ALA A 502 14.22 27.45 -7.39
N SER A 503 14.43 28.31 -6.40
CA SER A 503 15.43 28.09 -5.36
C SER A 503 15.06 26.94 -4.45
N VAL A 504 16.04 26.31 -3.83
CA VAL A 504 15.81 25.28 -2.79
C VAL A 504 14.97 25.84 -1.65
N ALA A 505 15.19 27.09 -1.26
CA ALA A 505 14.41 27.79 -0.25
C ALA A 505 12.91 27.88 -0.61
N ASP A 506 12.58 28.26 -1.85
CA ASP A 506 11.20 28.37 -2.33
C ASP A 506 10.51 27.00 -2.42
N ILE A 507 11.25 25.96 -2.79
CA ILE A 507 10.77 24.58 -2.82
C ILE A 507 10.51 24.08 -1.40
N SER A 508 11.43 24.29 -0.47
CA SER A 508 11.32 23.84 0.92
C SER A 508 10.12 24.49 1.62
N ALA A 509 9.94 25.81 1.44
CA ALA A 509 8.78 26.51 1.97
C ALA A 509 7.46 26.03 1.35
N GLY A 510 7.46 25.79 0.03
CA GLY A 510 6.30 25.22 -0.66
C GLY A 510 5.92 23.82 -0.18
N LEU A 511 6.91 22.99 0.14
CA LEU A 511 6.67 21.67 0.73
C LEU A 511 6.10 21.75 2.15
N ALA A 512 6.60 22.67 2.99
CA ALA A 512 6.05 22.92 4.32
C ALA A 512 4.56 23.31 4.26
N TYR A 513 4.19 24.23 3.36
CA TYR A 513 2.78 24.54 3.09
C TYR A 513 1.98 23.33 2.60
N SER A 514 2.55 22.54 1.71
CA SER A 514 1.86 21.39 1.12
C SER A 514 1.57 20.29 2.16
N VAL A 515 2.50 20.02 3.08
CA VAL A 515 2.29 19.08 4.19
C VAL A 515 1.04 19.47 4.98
N ILE A 516 0.94 20.73 5.37
CA ILE A 516 -0.18 21.24 6.17
C ILE A 516 -1.47 21.29 5.34
N LYS A 517 -1.43 21.71 4.07
CA LYS A 517 -2.60 21.65 3.19
C LYS A 517 -3.14 20.22 3.05
N ASN A 518 -2.26 19.22 2.92
CA ASN A 518 -2.66 17.84 2.88
C ASN A 518 -3.29 17.38 4.21
N ALA A 519 -2.66 17.72 5.33
CA ALA A 519 -3.15 17.43 6.66
C ALA A 519 -4.58 17.97 6.86
N LEU A 520 -4.77 19.26 6.66
CA LEU A 520 -6.04 19.93 6.95
C LEU A 520 -7.15 19.61 5.94
N PHE A 521 -6.85 19.63 4.65
CA PHE A 521 -7.89 19.56 3.62
C PHE A 521 -8.12 18.15 3.08
N LYS A 522 -7.14 17.23 3.14
CA LYS A 522 -7.32 15.86 2.63
C LYS A 522 -7.63 14.86 3.74
N VAL A 523 -6.96 14.96 4.87
CA VAL A 523 -7.12 14.03 5.98
C VAL A 523 -8.25 14.49 6.90
N ILE A 524 -8.12 15.68 7.49
CA ILE A 524 -9.11 16.22 8.42
C ILE A 524 -10.38 16.67 7.69
N LYS A 525 -10.26 16.97 6.38
CA LYS A 525 -11.35 17.48 5.53
C LYS A 525 -11.99 18.73 6.13
N LEU A 526 -11.14 19.61 6.61
CA LEU A 526 -11.54 20.86 7.26
C LEU A 526 -12.35 21.73 6.31
N SER A 527 -13.53 22.15 6.72
CA SER A 527 -14.37 23.08 5.98
C SER A 527 -14.15 24.53 6.46
N ASP A 528 -13.96 24.70 7.76
CA ASP A 528 -13.70 25.99 8.40
C ASP A 528 -12.65 25.81 9.52
N ALA A 529 -11.87 26.86 9.78
CA ALA A 529 -10.83 26.83 10.82
C ALA A 529 -11.42 26.63 12.24
N SER A 530 -12.64 27.08 12.48
CA SER A 530 -13.36 26.88 13.75
C SER A 530 -13.63 25.41 14.07
N ASP A 531 -13.59 24.52 13.08
CA ASP A 531 -13.75 23.07 13.30
C ASP A 531 -12.61 22.45 14.09
N LEU A 532 -11.45 23.13 14.22
CA LEU A 532 -10.31 22.68 15.02
C LEU A 532 -10.46 22.96 16.52
N GLY A 533 -11.36 23.88 16.92
CA GLY A 533 -11.48 24.38 18.29
C GLY A 533 -10.56 25.58 18.57
N GLU A 534 -10.51 26.01 19.84
CA GLU A 534 -9.75 27.18 20.26
C GLU A 534 -8.36 26.80 20.85
N ASN A 535 -8.27 25.64 21.51
CA ASN A 535 -7.10 25.18 22.23
C ASN A 535 -6.45 24.01 21.47
N ILE A 536 -5.51 24.34 20.59
CA ILE A 536 -4.87 23.38 19.69
C ILE A 536 -3.46 23.07 20.17
N VAL A 537 -3.17 21.80 20.43
CA VAL A 537 -1.82 21.31 20.72
C VAL A 537 -1.27 20.60 19.48
N VAL A 538 -0.11 21.03 19.01
CA VAL A 538 0.60 20.37 17.90
C VAL A 538 1.78 19.57 18.42
N GLN A 539 1.94 18.36 17.93
CA GLN A 539 2.97 17.43 18.37
C GLN A 539 3.46 16.52 17.24
N GLY A 540 4.42 15.68 17.53
CA GLY A 540 5.13 14.88 16.52
C GLY A 540 6.41 15.58 16.05
N GLY A 541 7.39 14.77 15.62
CA GLY A 541 8.72 15.25 15.25
C GLY A 541 8.73 16.25 14.09
N THR A 542 7.70 16.24 13.24
CA THR A 542 7.57 17.13 12.09
C THR A 542 7.36 18.60 12.53
N PHE A 543 6.74 18.83 13.67
CA PHE A 543 6.53 20.18 14.21
C PHE A 543 7.77 20.83 14.85
N TYR A 544 8.90 20.12 14.94
CA TYR A 544 10.19 20.77 15.20
C TYR A 544 10.67 21.63 14.03
N ASN A 545 10.09 21.42 12.84
CA ASN A 545 10.32 22.29 11.69
C ASN A 545 9.44 23.54 11.81
N ASP A 546 10.07 24.70 12.13
CA ASP A 546 9.38 25.97 12.28
C ASP A 546 8.65 26.42 11.00
N ALA A 547 9.13 26.03 9.82
CA ALA A 547 8.44 26.32 8.57
C ALA A 547 7.09 25.57 8.48
N VAL A 548 7.02 24.34 8.98
CA VAL A 548 5.77 23.56 9.04
C VAL A 548 4.81 24.16 10.05
N LEU A 549 5.29 24.48 11.23
CA LEU A 549 4.48 25.10 12.27
C LEU A 549 3.91 26.47 11.82
N ARG A 550 4.75 27.31 11.21
CA ARG A 550 4.31 28.60 10.67
C ARG A 550 3.31 28.45 9.53
N SER A 551 3.52 27.44 8.66
CA SER A 551 2.56 27.09 7.60
C SER A 551 1.20 26.73 8.18
N PHE A 552 1.17 25.95 9.29
CA PHE A 552 -0.06 25.60 9.98
C PHE A 552 -0.78 26.86 10.49
N GLU A 553 -0.09 27.74 11.22
CA GLU A 553 -0.69 28.96 11.75
C GLU A 553 -1.22 29.90 10.64
N LYS A 554 -0.50 29.99 9.51
CA LYS A 554 -0.94 30.80 8.37
C LYS A 554 -2.16 30.22 7.65
N ILE A 555 -2.22 28.90 7.45
CA ILE A 555 -3.32 28.25 6.73
C ILE A 555 -4.56 28.14 7.63
N ALA A 556 -4.39 27.73 8.88
CA ALA A 556 -5.49 27.56 9.83
C ALA A 556 -5.98 28.90 10.43
N GLY A 557 -5.17 29.95 10.36
CA GLY A 557 -5.50 31.27 10.92
C GLY A 557 -5.56 31.32 12.44
N VAL A 558 -4.98 30.33 13.13
CA VAL A 558 -5.00 30.15 14.58
C VAL A 558 -3.58 29.95 15.13
N HIS A 559 -3.37 30.27 16.41
CA HIS A 559 -2.14 29.94 17.10
C HIS A 559 -2.26 28.53 17.71
N ALA A 560 -1.14 27.80 17.70
CA ALA A 560 -1.08 26.49 18.31
C ALA A 560 -0.07 26.45 19.46
N THR A 561 -0.33 25.62 20.46
CA THR A 561 0.64 25.26 21.49
C THR A 561 1.54 24.16 20.97
N ARG A 562 2.86 24.46 20.82
CA ARG A 562 3.89 23.45 20.54
C ARG A 562 4.74 23.25 21.78
N PRO A 563 4.64 22.10 22.47
CA PRO A 563 5.56 21.72 23.53
C PRO A 563 7.01 21.62 23.03
N ASP A 564 7.98 21.95 23.88
CA ASP A 564 9.40 21.76 23.59
C ASP A 564 9.77 20.30 23.34
N ILE A 565 8.99 19.38 23.92
CA ILE A 565 9.09 17.92 23.76
C ILE A 565 8.14 17.34 22.70
N ALA A 566 7.68 18.14 21.74
CA ALA A 566 6.69 17.76 20.72
C ALA A 566 6.97 16.40 20.07
N GLY A 567 8.24 16.04 19.87
CA GLY A 567 8.64 14.78 19.24
C GLY A 567 8.57 13.53 20.13
N ILE A 568 8.42 13.69 21.47
CA ILE A 568 8.38 12.57 22.41
C ILE A 568 7.08 12.52 23.22
N MET A 569 6.03 13.20 22.76
CA MET A 569 4.76 13.33 23.50
C MET A 569 4.11 11.97 23.79
N GLY A 570 4.15 11.01 22.88
CA GLY A 570 3.65 9.65 23.12
C GLY A 570 4.36 8.96 24.29
N ALA A 571 5.70 9.02 24.33
CA ALA A 571 6.48 8.45 25.43
C ALA A 571 6.26 9.21 26.76
N PHE A 572 6.18 10.53 26.70
CA PHE A 572 5.90 11.34 27.89
C PHE A 572 4.50 11.05 28.44
N GLY A 573 3.49 10.95 27.59
CA GLY A 573 2.14 10.57 27.99
C GLY A 573 2.06 9.16 28.58
N ALA A 574 2.78 8.20 27.99
CA ALA A 574 2.88 6.85 28.55
C ALA A 574 3.53 6.85 29.94
N ALA A 575 4.56 7.68 30.16
CA ALA A 575 5.18 7.85 31.48
C ALA A 575 4.22 8.49 32.49
N LEU A 576 3.41 9.48 32.09
CA LEU A 576 2.36 10.06 32.92
C LEU A 576 1.28 9.04 33.30
N ILE A 577 0.87 8.17 32.36
CA ILE A 577 -0.08 7.08 32.60
C ILE A 577 0.52 6.07 33.59
N ALA A 578 1.79 5.68 33.41
CA ALA A 578 2.48 4.81 34.37
C ALA A 578 2.49 5.42 35.77
N ARG A 579 2.72 6.73 35.89
CA ARG A 579 2.66 7.45 37.17
C ARG A 579 1.28 7.42 37.79
N GLU A 580 0.23 7.67 37.03
CA GLU A 580 -1.15 7.72 37.50
C GLU A 580 -1.66 6.35 37.98
N ARG A 581 -1.27 5.26 37.24
CA ARG A 581 -1.69 3.90 37.57
C ARG A 581 -0.87 3.21 38.67
N HIS A 582 0.22 3.85 39.08
CA HIS A 582 1.05 3.26 40.12
C HIS A 582 0.38 3.30 41.49
N GLU A 583 0.21 2.15 42.13
CA GLU A 583 -0.24 2.01 43.48
C GLU A 583 0.95 1.82 44.46
N ALA A 584 0.89 2.34 45.66
CA ALA A 584 2.01 2.41 46.62
C ALA A 584 2.66 1.04 46.91
N ASP A 585 1.88 -0.07 46.87
CA ASP A 585 2.36 -1.42 47.13
C ASP A 585 2.67 -2.22 45.85
N TYR A 586 2.52 -1.59 44.65
CA TYR A 586 2.76 -2.27 43.38
C TYR A 586 4.26 -2.47 43.16
N LYS A 587 4.62 -3.68 42.69
CA LYS A 587 5.98 -4.01 42.28
C LYS A 587 6.01 -4.19 40.77
N THR A 588 6.85 -3.40 40.13
CA THR A 588 7.01 -3.51 38.68
C THR A 588 7.36 -4.92 38.23
N THR A 589 6.74 -5.34 37.13
CA THR A 589 7.03 -6.61 36.43
C THR A 589 8.19 -6.50 35.47
N MET A 590 8.63 -5.27 35.16
CA MET A 590 9.69 -4.99 34.20
C MET A 590 10.98 -5.77 34.56
N LEU A 591 11.66 -6.29 33.53
CA LEU A 591 12.94 -6.99 33.72
C LEU A 591 13.97 -6.09 34.38
N THR A 592 14.77 -6.67 35.29
CA THR A 592 15.90 -5.96 35.88
C THR A 592 17.00 -5.69 34.83
N ILE A 593 17.88 -4.73 35.14
CA ILE A 593 18.97 -4.39 34.18
C ILE A 593 19.86 -5.60 33.87
N ASP A 594 20.12 -6.49 34.83
CA ASP A 594 20.88 -7.72 34.60
C ASP A 594 20.15 -8.65 33.63
N GLN A 595 18.84 -8.83 33.81
CA GLN A 595 18.01 -9.61 32.90
C GLN A 595 17.93 -8.99 31.51
N ILE A 596 17.88 -7.67 31.40
CA ILE A 596 17.88 -6.95 30.12
C ILE A 596 19.23 -7.11 29.41
N ASN A 597 20.33 -7.09 30.13
CA ASN A 597 21.67 -7.30 29.57
C ASN A 597 21.87 -8.73 29.02
N GLU A 598 21.20 -9.71 29.63
CA GLU A 598 21.25 -11.12 29.21
C GLU A 598 20.17 -11.46 28.15
N LEU A 599 19.24 -10.54 27.92
CA LEU A 599 18.13 -10.77 27.00
C LEU A 599 18.61 -10.86 25.55
N THR A 600 18.50 -12.04 24.99
CA THR A 600 18.66 -12.26 23.55
C THR A 600 17.37 -12.82 22.96
N TYR A 601 17.18 -12.66 21.66
CA TYR A 601 16.03 -13.21 20.99
C TYR A 601 16.35 -13.71 19.60
N THR A 602 15.55 -14.66 19.13
CA THR A 602 15.63 -15.19 17.78
C THR A 602 14.26 -15.14 17.14
N THR A 603 14.20 -14.74 15.87
CA THR A 603 12.98 -14.70 15.09
C THR A 603 12.87 -15.92 14.19
N LYS A 604 11.74 -16.61 14.22
CA LYS A 604 11.44 -17.76 13.36
C LYS A 604 10.10 -17.55 12.66
N LEU A 605 10.07 -17.84 11.37
CA LEU A 605 8.84 -17.88 10.59
C LEU A 605 8.25 -19.29 10.59
N ALA A 606 6.93 -19.39 10.72
CA ALA A 606 6.19 -20.63 10.64
C ALA A 606 4.83 -20.40 9.99
N ARG A 607 4.31 -21.41 9.27
CA ARG A 607 2.93 -21.35 8.78
C ARG A 607 2.01 -22.01 9.78
N CYS A 608 0.97 -21.30 10.20
CA CYS A 608 -0.10 -21.83 11.05
C CYS A 608 -0.83 -22.96 10.33
N GLN A 609 -1.08 -24.05 11.03
CA GLN A 609 -1.84 -25.20 10.53
C GLN A 609 -3.25 -25.28 11.13
N GLY A 610 -3.69 -24.24 11.83
CA GLY A 610 -4.95 -24.25 12.57
C GLY A 610 -6.21 -24.10 11.71
N CYS A 611 -6.10 -23.57 10.49
CA CYS A 611 -7.22 -23.40 9.55
C CYS A 611 -6.68 -23.22 8.13
N THR A 612 -7.57 -23.02 7.16
CA THR A 612 -7.25 -22.85 5.74
C THR A 612 -6.45 -21.57 5.41
N ASN A 613 -6.44 -20.58 6.31
CA ASN A 613 -5.71 -19.33 6.09
C ASN A 613 -4.18 -19.48 6.11
N HIS A 614 -3.65 -20.57 6.75
CA HIS A 614 -2.22 -20.84 6.81
C HIS A 614 -1.34 -19.61 7.09
N CYS A 615 -1.78 -18.75 8.05
CA CYS A 615 -1.11 -17.49 8.38
C CYS A 615 0.40 -17.68 8.51
N LEU A 616 1.17 -16.75 7.97
CA LEU A 616 2.61 -16.68 8.19
C LEU A 616 2.84 -16.04 9.57
N LEU A 617 3.31 -16.84 10.51
CA LEU A 617 3.57 -16.42 11.89
C LEU A 617 5.03 -15.98 12.04
N THR A 618 5.23 -14.83 12.67
CA THR A 618 6.54 -14.38 13.15
C THR A 618 6.65 -14.74 14.64
N ILE A 619 7.53 -15.65 14.98
CA ILE A 619 7.73 -16.17 16.34
C ILE A 619 9.03 -15.60 16.87
N ASN A 620 8.96 -14.66 17.81
CA ASN A 620 10.09 -14.14 18.55
C ASN A 620 10.27 -14.97 19.82
N LYS A 621 11.42 -15.66 19.91
CA LYS A 621 11.77 -16.51 21.04
C LYS A 621 12.87 -15.85 21.86
N PHE A 622 12.58 -15.56 23.12
CA PHE A 622 13.52 -14.90 24.04
C PHE A 622 14.40 -15.93 24.79
N SER A 623 15.56 -15.47 25.25
CA SER A 623 16.54 -16.32 25.96
C SER A 623 15.99 -16.95 27.25
N ASP A 624 14.96 -16.37 27.87
CA ASP A 624 14.26 -16.89 29.04
C ASP A 624 13.12 -17.87 28.73
N ASN A 625 13.10 -18.44 27.51
CA ASN A 625 12.09 -19.36 27.00
C ASN A 625 10.69 -18.79 26.75
N ARG A 626 10.46 -17.50 26.98
CA ARG A 626 9.21 -16.86 26.53
C ARG A 626 9.20 -16.74 25.02
N GLN A 627 8.01 -16.63 24.48
CA GLN A 627 7.84 -16.36 23.05
C GLN A 627 6.72 -15.34 22.83
N TYR A 628 6.88 -14.57 21.77
CA TYR A 628 5.88 -13.64 21.28
C TYR A 628 5.60 -13.95 19.81
N ILE A 629 4.33 -14.18 19.47
CA ILE A 629 3.88 -14.60 18.13
C ILE A 629 3.02 -13.50 17.55
N THR A 630 3.33 -13.12 16.30
CA THR A 630 2.56 -12.18 15.50
C THR A 630 2.25 -12.75 14.12
N GLY A 631 1.49 -12.03 13.29
CA GLY A 631 1.03 -12.50 11.99
C GLY A 631 -0.12 -13.50 12.07
N ASN A 632 -0.60 -13.81 13.29
CA ASN A 632 -1.78 -14.65 13.49
C ASN A 632 -3.06 -13.85 13.27
N ARG A 633 -3.95 -14.38 12.43
CA ARG A 633 -5.28 -13.79 12.19
C ARG A 633 -6.32 -14.23 13.23
N CYS A 634 -5.97 -15.12 14.12
CA CYS A 634 -6.83 -15.60 15.22
C CYS A 634 -5.99 -16.31 16.28
N GLU A 635 -6.60 -16.63 17.44
CA GLU A 635 -5.93 -17.27 18.58
C GLU A 635 -5.35 -18.66 18.26
N LYS A 636 -5.84 -19.36 17.23
CA LYS A 636 -5.26 -20.65 16.80
C LYS A 636 -3.78 -20.53 16.43
N GLY A 637 -3.37 -19.40 15.86
CA GLY A 637 -1.97 -19.10 15.53
C GLY A 637 -1.09 -18.95 16.76
N LEU A 638 -1.65 -18.61 17.90
CA LEU A 638 -0.94 -18.48 19.19
C LEU A 638 -0.76 -19.81 19.93
N GLY A 639 -1.25 -20.93 19.38
CA GLY A 639 -1.21 -22.22 20.04
C GLY A 639 -2.12 -22.31 21.27
N LYS A 640 -3.01 -21.34 21.49
CA LYS A 640 -4.02 -21.43 22.54
C LYS A 640 -5.07 -22.48 22.14
N GLU A 641 -5.40 -23.36 23.06
CA GLU A 641 -6.47 -24.33 22.85
C GLU A 641 -7.77 -23.59 22.52
N LYS A 642 -8.57 -24.23 21.63
CA LYS A 642 -9.91 -23.73 21.30
C LYS A 642 -10.67 -23.41 22.60
N ASN A 643 -11.24 -22.21 22.66
CA ASN A 643 -12.38 -22.00 23.53
C ASN A 643 -13.34 -23.18 23.26
N LYS A 644 -13.69 -23.90 24.28
CA LYS A 644 -14.56 -25.10 24.14
C LYS A 644 -15.95 -24.76 23.61
N ASP A 645 -16.31 -23.49 23.61
CA ASP A 645 -17.56 -22.98 23.07
C ASP A 645 -17.48 -22.86 21.54
N ASN A 646 -18.34 -23.59 20.87
CA ASN A 646 -18.46 -23.52 19.42
C ASN A 646 -19.27 -22.27 19.03
N ILE A 647 -18.61 -21.10 19.00
CA ILE A 647 -19.25 -19.81 18.68
C ILE A 647 -19.71 -19.82 17.23
N PRO A 648 -20.99 -19.48 16.94
CA PRO A 648 -21.52 -19.47 15.60
C PRO A 648 -20.75 -18.51 14.65
N ASN A 649 -20.34 -19.06 13.49
CA ASN A 649 -19.69 -18.33 12.40
C ASN A 649 -20.44 -18.61 11.09
N LEU A 650 -21.31 -17.69 10.68
CA LEU A 650 -22.10 -17.88 9.47
C LEU A 650 -21.31 -17.65 8.17
N PHE A 651 -20.14 -17.03 8.21
CA PHE A 651 -19.23 -16.98 7.05
C PHE A 651 -18.72 -18.38 6.68
N GLU A 652 -18.29 -19.16 7.67
CA GLU A 652 -17.85 -20.55 7.48
C GLU A 652 -19.02 -21.42 7.01
N TYR A 653 -20.19 -21.30 7.66
CA TYR A 653 -21.38 -22.02 7.27
C TYR A 653 -21.81 -21.71 5.84
N LYS A 654 -21.94 -20.44 5.46
CA LYS A 654 -22.35 -19.98 4.13
C LYS A 654 -21.37 -20.44 3.07
N ASN A 655 -20.06 -20.28 3.28
CA ASN A 655 -19.03 -20.72 2.35
C ASN A 655 -19.13 -22.22 2.07
N LYS A 656 -19.33 -23.03 3.11
CA LYS A 656 -19.53 -24.47 2.97
C LYS A 656 -20.83 -24.77 2.23
N ARG A 657 -21.96 -24.17 2.62
CA ARG A 657 -23.28 -24.42 2.03
C ARG A 657 -23.34 -24.09 0.53
N ILE A 658 -22.68 -23.03 0.10
CA ILE A 658 -22.67 -22.60 -1.31
C ILE A 658 -21.88 -23.56 -2.19
N PHE A 659 -20.77 -24.13 -1.71
CA PHE A 659 -19.83 -24.88 -2.56
C PHE A 659 -19.77 -26.38 -2.30
N ASP A 660 -20.43 -26.90 -1.28
CA ASP A 660 -20.41 -28.32 -0.91
C ASP A 660 -21.42 -29.12 -1.75
N TYR A 661 -21.10 -29.26 -3.04
CA TYR A 661 -21.88 -30.07 -3.99
C TYR A 661 -21.00 -31.16 -4.59
N GLU A 662 -21.45 -32.41 -4.53
CA GLU A 662 -20.77 -33.52 -5.18
C GLU A 662 -21.04 -33.48 -6.68
N PRO A 663 -20.01 -33.37 -7.55
CA PRO A 663 -20.16 -33.45 -8.99
C PRO A 663 -20.56 -34.89 -9.43
N LEU A 664 -21.02 -35.02 -10.67
CA LEU A 664 -21.09 -36.34 -11.32
C LEU A 664 -19.68 -36.90 -11.53
N ASP A 665 -19.51 -38.23 -11.38
CA ASP A 665 -18.27 -38.86 -11.84
C ASP A 665 -18.12 -38.56 -13.35
N PRO A 666 -16.95 -38.16 -13.84
CA PRO A 666 -16.73 -37.93 -15.27
C PRO A 666 -17.14 -39.12 -16.18
N LYS A 667 -17.10 -40.36 -15.66
CA LYS A 667 -17.55 -41.56 -16.36
C LYS A 667 -19.07 -41.63 -16.53
N ASP A 668 -19.81 -40.98 -15.62
CA ASP A 668 -21.27 -40.94 -15.60
C ASP A 668 -21.81 -39.62 -16.18
N ALA A 669 -20.95 -38.79 -16.74
CA ALA A 669 -21.28 -37.51 -17.32
C ALA A 669 -21.32 -37.58 -18.86
N PRO A 670 -22.47 -37.88 -19.47
CA PRO A 670 -22.58 -38.07 -20.92
C PRO A 670 -22.26 -36.84 -21.75
N HIS A 671 -22.30 -35.66 -21.15
CA HIS A 671 -22.05 -34.39 -21.84
C HIS A 671 -20.68 -33.79 -21.53
N GLY A 672 -19.81 -34.51 -20.79
CA GLY A 672 -18.45 -34.14 -20.52
C GLY A 672 -18.29 -33.25 -19.25
N THR A 673 -17.23 -32.49 -19.21
CA THR A 673 -16.78 -31.71 -18.02
C THR A 673 -16.93 -30.21 -18.26
N VAL A 674 -17.44 -29.49 -17.24
CA VAL A 674 -17.53 -28.05 -17.26
C VAL A 674 -16.71 -27.45 -16.11
N GLY A 675 -15.80 -26.53 -16.42
CA GLY A 675 -15.05 -25.76 -15.45
C GLY A 675 -15.83 -24.54 -14.99
N ILE A 676 -15.94 -24.33 -13.67
CA ILE A 676 -16.57 -23.14 -13.08
C ILE A 676 -15.57 -22.46 -12.15
N PRO A 677 -15.25 -21.16 -12.36
CA PRO A 677 -14.37 -20.43 -11.45
C PRO A 677 -15.09 -20.11 -10.14
N ARG A 678 -14.45 -20.37 -9.01
CA ARG A 678 -14.93 -19.98 -7.67
C ARG A 678 -14.61 -18.50 -7.41
N ALA A 679 -15.33 -17.60 -8.08
CA ALA A 679 -15.04 -16.18 -8.09
C ALA A 679 -16.33 -15.34 -8.19
N LEU A 680 -16.25 -14.12 -7.68
CA LEU A 680 -17.29 -13.09 -7.76
C LEU A 680 -18.71 -13.64 -7.50
N ASN A 681 -19.61 -13.55 -8.47
CA ASN A 681 -21.01 -13.92 -8.29
C ASN A 681 -21.28 -15.43 -8.10
N MET A 682 -20.27 -16.27 -8.29
CA MET A 682 -20.39 -17.68 -7.94
C MET A 682 -20.57 -17.90 -6.44
N TYR A 683 -20.17 -16.95 -5.60
CA TYR A 683 -20.45 -16.93 -4.17
C TYR A 683 -21.94 -16.69 -3.82
N GLU A 684 -22.78 -16.39 -4.81
CA GLU A 684 -24.23 -16.32 -4.68
C GLU A 684 -24.91 -17.44 -5.48
N ASN A 685 -24.53 -17.60 -6.75
CA ASN A 685 -25.30 -18.36 -7.75
C ASN A 685 -24.76 -19.77 -8.02
N TYR A 686 -23.65 -20.20 -7.38
CA TYR A 686 -23.10 -21.55 -7.60
C TYR A 686 -24.08 -22.68 -7.26
N PRO A 687 -24.93 -22.61 -6.24
CA PRO A 687 -25.96 -23.65 -6.00
C PRO A 687 -26.87 -23.91 -7.21
N PHE A 688 -27.24 -22.84 -7.92
CA PHE A 688 -27.99 -22.96 -9.18
C PHE A 688 -27.16 -23.68 -10.24
N TRP A 689 -25.90 -23.22 -10.49
CA TRP A 689 -25.08 -23.75 -11.55
C TRP A 689 -24.64 -25.20 -11.31
N ALA A 690 -24.28 -25.55 -10.10
CA ALA A 690 -23.93 -26.93 -9.74
C ALA A 690 -25.11 -27.89 -10.01
N THR A 691 -26.31 -27.50 -9.59
CA THR A 691 -27.53 -28.27 -9.80
C THR A 691 -27.91 -28.34 -11.27
N PHE A 692 -27.87 -27.23 -11.99
CA PHE A 692 -28.19 -27.12 -13.42
C PHE A 692 -27.29 -28.04 -14.24
N PHE A 693 -25.98 -27.96 -14.13
CA PHE A 693 -25.06 -28.75 -14.93
C PHE A 693 -25.11 -30.23 -14.57
N LYS A 694 -25.22 -30.54 -13.27
CA LYS A 694 -25.41 -31.93 -12.80
C LYS A 694 -26.68 -32.55 -13.39
N ARG A 695 -27.79 -31.79 -13.41
CA ARG A 695 -29.08 -32.23 -13.93
C ARG A 695 -29.03 -32.46 -15.46
N LEU A 696 -28.25 -31.66 -16.15
CA LEU A 696 -27.99 -31.81 -17.59
C LEU A 696 -27.00 -32.94 -17.94
N GLY A 697 -26.37 -33.56 -16.95
CA GLY A 697 -25.43 -34.66 -17.16
C GLY A 697 -24.00 -34.21 -17.46
N PHE A 698 -23.58 -33.03 -16.98
CA PHE A 698 -22.19 -32.59 -16.97
C PHE A 698 -21.52 -32.90 -15.62
N SER A 699 -20.24 -33.22 -15.65
CA SER A 699 -19.40 -33.24 -14.46
C SER A 699 -18.81 -31.84 -14.22
N VAL A 700 -19.10 -31.25 -13.07
CA VAL A 700 -18.64 -29.90 -12.71
C VAL A 700 -17.27 -29.95 -12.06
N VAL A 701 -16.30 -29.26 -12.63
CA VAL A 701 -14.97 -29.00 -12.04
C VAL A 701 -14.96 -27.60 -11.49
N LEU A 702 -15.16 -27.48 -10.18
CA LEU A 702 -15.06 -26.20 -9.48
C LEU A 702 -13.59 -25.90 -9.16
N SER A 703 -13.11 -24.69 -9.42
CA SER A 703 -11.77 -24.28 -8.99
C SER A 703 -11.68 -24.28 -7.46
N PRO A 704 -10.48 -24.51 -6.88
CA PRO A 704 -10.31 -24.63 -5.42
C PRO A 704 -10.63 -23.31 -4.70
N GLN A 705 -10.66 -23.37 -3.38
CA GLN A 705 -10.73 -22.15 -2.56
C GLN A 705 -9.58 -21.21 -2.90
N SER A 706 -9.84 -19.92 -2.90
CA SER A 706 -8.83 -18.89 -3.18
C SER A 706 -7.66 -18.95 -2.20
N THR A 707 -6.49 -18.72 -2.73
CA THR A 707 -5.23 -18.62 -1.98
C THR A 707 -4.32 -17.65 -2.71
N ARG A 708 -3.30 -17.14 -2.05
CA ARG A 708 -2.27 -16.31 -2.70
C ARG A 708 -1.67 -16.98 -3.93
N LYS A 709 -1.47 -18.30 -3.88
CA LYS A 709 -0.97 -19.07 -5.04
C LYS A 709 -1.94 -19.06 -6.23
N ILE A 710 -3.24 -19.09 -5.99
CA ILE A 710 -4.25 -18.95 -7.05
C ILE A 710 -4.14 -17.55 -7.66
N TYR A 711 -4.05 -16.49 -6.86
CA TYR A 711 -3.84 -15.13 -7.37
C TYR A 711 -2.61 -15.03 -8.29
N GLU A 712 -1.48 -15.55 -7.84
CA GLU A 712 -0.21 -15.51 -8.57
C GLU A 712 -0.24 -16.26 -9.91
N MET A 713 -1.11 -17.26 -10.04
CA MET A 713 -1.27 -18.01 -11.30
C MET A 713 -1.90 -17.19 -12.44
N GLY A 714 -2.61 -16.13 -12.14
CA GLY A 714 -3.30 -15.33 -13.15
C GLY A 714 -2.81 -13.88 -13.25
N ILE A 715 -1.73 -13.54 -12.55
CA ILE A 715 -1.27 -12.15 -12.41
C ILE A 715 -0.90 -11.49 -13.75
N ASP A 716 -0.41 -12.25 -14.70
CA ASP A 716 0.03 -11.80 -16.03
C ASP A 716 -1.14 -11.39 -16.93
N SER A 717 -2.33 -11.95 -16.71
CA SER A 717 -3.54 -11.63 -17.48
C SER A 717 -4.40 -10.52 -16.88
N ILE A 718 -4.07 -10.00 -15.69
CA ILE A 718 -4.81 -8.91 -15.06
C ILE A 718 -4.61 -7.60 -15.85
N PRO A 719 -5.67 -6.99 -16.40
CA PRO A 719 -5.53 -5.84 -17.30
C PRO A 719 -5.29 -4.52 -16.60
N SER A 720 -5.59 -4.41 -15.30
CA SER A 720 -5.40 -3.18 -14.54
C SER A 720 -5.11 -3.46 -13.06
N GLU A 721 -4.12 -2.75 -12.53
CA GLU A 721 -3.82 -2.76 -11.09
C GLU A 721 -4.94 -2.19 -10.22
N SER A 722 -5.78 -1.31 -10.76
CA SER A 722 -6.87 -0.65 -10.04
C SER A 722 -8.12 -1.51 -9.86
N GLU A 723 -8.17 -2.71 -10.43
CA GLU A 723 -9.28 -3.63 -10.22
C GLU A 723 -9.32 -4.15 -8.79
N CYS A 724 -10.52 -4.39 -8.27
CA CYS A 724 -10.66 -4.91 -6.90
C CYS A 724 -10.08 -6.32 -6.77
N TYR A 725 -9.54 -6.64 -5.61
CA TYR A 725 -8.89 -7.94 -5.36
C TYR A 725 -9.76 -9.15 -5.68
N PRO A 726 -11.07 -9.18 -5.32
CA PRO A 726 -11.95 -10.28 -5.73
C PRO A 726 -12.02 -10.52 -7.23
N ALA A 727 -11.94 -9.46 -8.04
CA ALA A 727 -11.92 -9.57 -9.49
C ALA A 727 -10.58 -10.13 -9.99
N LYS A 728 -9.46 -9.65 -9.46
CA LYS A 728 -8.11 -10.16 -9.80
C LYS A 728 -7.97 -11.66 -9.54
N LEU A 729 -8.57 -12.18 -8.47
CA LEU A 729 -8.57 -13.61 -8.15
C LEU A 729 -9.20 -14.47 -9.27
N THR A 730 -10.17 -13.94 -10.02
CA THR A 730 -10.82 -14.64 -11.12
C THR A 730 -9.82 -15.13 -12.15
N HIS A 731 -8.81 -14.33 -12.49
CA HIS A 731 -7.76 -14.71 -13.45
C HIS A 731 -7.01 -15.97 -13.01
N GLY A 732 -6.66 -16.07 -11.73
CA GLY A 732 -6.00 -17.25 -11.17
C GLY A 732 -6.90 -18.48 -11.19
N HIS A 733 -8.19 -18.33 -10.88
CA HIS A 733 -9.15 -19.43 -10.97
C HIS A 733 -9.31 -19.94 -12.40
N ILE A 734 -9.35 -19.05 -13.38
CA ILE A 734 -9.42 -19.42 -14.80
C ILE A 734 -8.12 -20.13 -15.23
N SER A 735 -6.95 -19.59 -14.89
CA SER A 735 -5.67 -20.23 -15.21
C SER A 735 -5.54 -21.61 -14.57
N TRP A 736 -6.11 -21.81 -13.37
CA TRP A 736 -6.17 -23.11 -12.74
C TRP A 736 -7.08 -24.09 -13.53
N LEU A 737 -8.27 -23.63 -13.96
CA LEU A 737 -9.22 -24.45 -14.74
C LEU A 737 -8.66 -24.85 -16.11
N ILE A 738 -7.95 -23.97 -16.79
CA ILE A 738 -7.26 -24.27 -18.04
C ILE A 738 -6.34 -25.49 -17.87
N LYS A 739 -5.60 -25.56 -16.77
CA LYS A 739 -4.70 -26.69 -16.45
C LYS A 739 -5.42 -27.99 -16.11
N GLN A 740 -6.75 -27.97 -15.86
CA GLN A 740 -7.54 -29.17 -15.60
C GLN A 740 -8.03 -29.86 -16.87
N ASN A 741 -7.81 -29.29 -18.05
CA ASN A 741 -8.24 -29.83 -19.34
C ASN A 741 -9.75 -30.18 -19.40
N VAL A 742 -10.59 -29.25 -18.89
CA VAL A 742 -12.05 -29.37 -18.97
C VAL A 742 -12.53 -29.13 -20.40
N ASP A 743 -13.67 -29.70 -20.80
CA ASP A 743 -14.20 -29.56 -22.16
C ASP A 743 -14.59 -28.13 -22.49
N PHE A 744 -15.03 -27.37 -21.50
CA PHE A 744 -15.24 -25.93 -21.60
C PHE A 744 -15.27 -25.28 -20.21
N ILE A 745 -14.99 -23.98 -20.17
CA ILE A 745 -15.15 -23.14 -18.96
C ILE A 745 -16.43 -22.33 -19.12
N PHE A 746 -17.27 -22.34 -18.10
CA PHE A 746 -18.51 -21.56 -18.05
C PHE A 746 -18.41 -20.45 -17.01
N TYR A 747 -18.52 -19.20 -17.47
CA TYR A 747 -18.49 -18.02 -16.59
C TYR A 747 -19.40 -16.93 -17.14
N PRO A 748 -20.69 -16.89 -16.74
CA PRO A 748 -21.67 -15.95 -17.31
C PRO A 748 -21.46 -14.52 -16.80
N ALA A 749 -21.85 -13.56 -17.64
CA ALA A 749 -22.06 -12.18 -17.24
C ALA A 749 -23.46 -12.03 -16.63
N VAL A 750 -23.56 -11.51 -15.41
CA VAL A 750 -24.85 -11.40 -14.70
C VAL A 750 -25.16 -9.94 -14.37
N PRO A 751 -25.84 -9.18 -15.24
CA PRO A 751 -26.21 -7.79 -14.96
C PRO A 751 -27.33 -7.64 -13.91
N TYR A 752 -28.28 -8.57 -13.85
CA TYR A 752 -29.43 -8.50 -12.96
C TYR A 752 -29.53 -9.73 -12.05
N GLU A 753 -29.67 -9.45 -10.76
CA GLU A 753 -30.05 -10.43 -9.76
C GLU A 753 -31.56 -10.50 -9.55
N ARG A 754 -32.00 -11.46 -8.74
CA ARG A 754 -33.38 -11.55 -8.32
C ARG A 754 -33.77 -10.35 -7.48
N LYS A 755 -34.93 -9.74 -7.78
CA LYS A 755 -35.44 -8.61 -7.01
C LYS A 755 -35.96 -9.08 -5.66
N GLU A 756 -35.14 -9.00 -4.61
CA GLU A 756 -35.51 -9.39 -3.25
C GLU A 756 -36.36 -8.33 -2.55
N PHE A 757 -36.12 -7.06 -2.89
CA PHE A 757 -36.80 -5.91 -2.28
C PHE A 757 -37.71 -5.27 -3.33
N PRO A 758 -39.05 -5.43 -3.20
CA PRO A 758 -40.00 -4.93 -4.18
C PRO A 758 -39.92 -3.41 -4.41
N ASP A 759 -39.62 -2.65 -3.35
CA ASP A 759 -39.55 -1.18 -3.37
C ASP A 759 -38.18 -0.62 -3.78
N ALA A 760 -37.17 -1.48 -4.02
CA ALA A 760 -35.86 -1.05 -4.49
C ALA A 760 -35.96 -0.45 -5.90
N ASN A 761 -35.16 0.58 -6.15
CA ASN A 761 -35.14 1.25 -7.46
C ASN A 761 -34.70 0.32 -8.59
N ASN A 762 -33.74 -0.59 -8.29
CA ASN A 762 -33.28 -1.61 -9.23
C ASN A 762 -32.60 -2.78 -8.47
N HIS A 763 -32.07 -3.76 -9.22
CA HIS A 763 -31.45 -4.98 -8.68
C HIS A 763 -30.24 -5.40 -9.51
N TYR A 764 -29.42 -4.41 -9.89
CA TYR A 764 -28.18 -4.64 -10.64
C TYR A 764 -27.09 -5.32 -9.80
N ASN A 765 -26.22 -6.06 -10.47
CA ASN A 765 -24.89 -6.34 -9.98
C ASN A 765 -23.97 -5.11 -10.14
N CYS A 766 -22.82 -5.12 -9.47
CA CYS A 766 -21.80 -4.11 -9.71
C CYS A 766 -21.23 -4.24 -11.13
N PRO A 767 -20.70 -3.17 -11.72
CA PRO A 767 -20.15 -3.17 -13.09
C PRO A 767 -19.07 -4.25 -13.29
N ILE A 768 -18.23 -4.51 -12.29
CA ILE A 768 -17.20 -5.55 -12.35
C ILE A 768 -17.84 -6.93 -12.51
N VAL A 769 -18.76 -7.32 -11.64
CA VAL A 769 -19.46 -8.62 -11.74
C VAL A 769 -20.13 -8.78 -13.11
N THR A 770 -20.77 -7.70 -13.59
CA THR A 770 -21.48 -7.71 -14.87
C THR A 770 -20.55 -7.94 -16.07
N SER A 771 -19.34 -7.37 -16.08
CA SER A 771 -18.48 -7.33 -17.25
C SER A 771 -17.26 -8.26 -17.17
N TYR A 772 -16.97 -8.86 -16.02
CA TYR A 772 -15.67 -9.48 -15.80
C TYR A 772 -15.42 -10.74 -16.64
N SER A 773 -16.46 -11.45 -17.00
CA SER A 773 -16.34 -12.58 -17.93
C SER A 773 -15.88 -12.15 -19.33
N GLU A 774 -16.28 -10.96 -19.78
CA GLU A 774 -15.76 -10.36 -21.02
C GLU A 774 -14.31 -9.88 -20.86
N ASN A 775 -13.95 -9.38 -19.67
CA ASN A 775 -12.57 -9.04 -19.36
C ASN A 775 -11.67 -10.29 -19.48
N ILE A 776 -12.04 -11.39 -18.82
CA ILE A 776 -11.32 -12.66 -18.92
C ILE A 776 -11.19 -13.13 -20.37
N LYS A 777 -12.28 -13.09 -21.15
CA LYS A 777 -12.30 -13.52 -22.54
C LYS A 777 -11.29 -12.78 -23.43
N ASN A 778 -11.05 -11.51 -23.14
CA ASN A 778 -10.19 -10.65 -23.94
C ASN A 778 -8.74 -10.55 -23.43
N ASN A 779 -8.44 -11.03 -22.21
CA ASN A 779 -7.12 -10.87 -21.60
C ASN A 779 -6.43 -12.20 -21.23
N VAL A 780 -7.07 -13.34 -21.40
CA VAL A 780 -6.47 -14.68 -21.19
C VAL A 780 -6.17 -15.29 -22.55
N ASP A 781 -4.91 -15.51 -22.87
CA ASP A 781 -4.42 -15.91 -24.19
C ASP A 781 -5.05 -17.19 -24.69
N GLU A 782 -5.10 -18.23 -23.87
CA GLU A 782 -5.62 -19.55 -24.23
C GLU A 782 -7.13 -19.50 -24.60
N ILE A 783 -7.82 -18.49 -24.04
CA ILE A 783 -9.24 -18.23 -24.37
C ILE A 783 -9.32 -17.37 -25.64
N THR A 784 -8.51 -16.33 -25.74
CA THR A 784 -8.50 -15.41 -26.87
C THR A 784 -8.07 -16.10 -28.17
N SER A 785 -7.10 -17.01 -28.09
CA SER A 785 -6.66 -17.84 -29.23
C SER A 785 -7.67 -18.92 -29.64
N GLY A 786 -8.65 -19.21 -28.79
CA GLY A 786 -9.61 -20.30 -29.00
C GLY A 786 -9.09 -21.69 -28.68
N GLU A 787 -7.94 -21.80 -28.02
CA GLU A 787 -7.39 -23.07 -27.53
C GLU A 787 -8.27 -23.69 -26.46
N VAL A 788 -8.88 -22.85 -25.62
CA VAL A 788 -9.82 -23.24 -24.57
C VAL A 788 -11.22 -22.71 -24.90
N LYS A 789 -12.20 -23.60 -24.91
CA LYS A 789 -13.60 -23.22 -25.12
C LYS A 789 -14.15 -22.50 -23.89
N PHE A 790 -14.50 -21.22 -24.07
CA PHE A 790 -15.01 -20.34 -23.01
C PHE A 790 -16.42 -19.89 -23.34
N ILE A 791 -17.36 -20.11 -22.42
CA ILE A 791 -18.78 -19.80 -22.61
C ILE A 791 -19.18 -18.79 -21.54
N ASN A 792 -19.43 -17.54 -21.96
CA ASN A 792 -19.71 -16.41 -21.11
C ASN A 792 -20.97 -15.65 -21.51
N PRO A 793 -22.13 -16.31 -21.56
CA PRO A 793 -23.35 -15.64 -21.97
C PRO A 793 -23.81 -14.59 -20.95
N PHE A 794 -24.53 -13.57 -21.43
CA PHE A 794 -25.26 -12.66 -20.56
C PHE A 794 -26.50 -13.36 -20.01
N MET A 795 -26.60 -13.44 -18.69
CA MET A 795 -27.68 -14.13 -17.98
C MET A 795 -28.32 -13.19 -16.97
N SER A 796 -29.64 -13.25 -16.85
CA SER A 796 -30.41 -12.48 -15.86
C SER A 796 -31.13 -13.42 -14.91
N PHE A 797 -30.91 -13.23 -13.62
CA PHE A 797 -31.64 -13.92 -12.56
C PHE A 797 -32.95 -13.22 -12.18
N GLU A 798 -33.45 -12.31 -13.00
CA GLU A 798 -34.71 -11.59 -12.76
C GLU A 798 -35.90 -12.53 -12.56
N SER A 799 -36.00 -13.56 -13.40
CA SER A 799 -37.03 -14.61 -13.28
C SER A 799 -36.53 -15.95 -13.81
N GLU A 800 -37.20 -17.04 -13.34
CA GLU A 800 -36.94 -18.39 -13.83
C GLU A 800 -37.18 -18.51 -15.34
N GLU A 801 -38.19 -17.81 -15.88
CA GLU A 801 -38.48 -17.83 -17.31
C GLU A 801 -37.40 -17.11 -18.13
N THR A 802 -36.92 -15.94 -17.66
CA THR A 802 -35.86 -15.19 -18.34
C THR A 802 -34.60 -16.02 -18.47
N ILE A 803 -34.12 -16.58 -17.36
CA ILE A 803 -32.90 -17.40 -17.39
C ILE A 803 -33.09 -18.70 -18.18
N SER A 804 -34.30 -19.31 -18.16
CA SER A 804 -34.64 -20.48 -18.98
C SER A 804 -34.49 -20.18 -20.48
N GLN A 805 -35.06 -19.09 -20.96
CA GLN A 805 -34.96 -18.66 -22.36
C GLN A 805 -33.51 -18.45 -22.79
N GLN A 806 -32.70 -17.80 -21.95
CA GLN A 806 -31.31 -17.52 -22.22
C GLN A 806 -30.47 -18.80 -22.25
N LEU A 807 -30.70 -19.73 -21.32
CA LEU A 807 -30.00 -21.02 -21.27
C LEU A 807 -30.43 -21.96 -22.41
N VAL A 808 -31.70 -21.95 -22.78
CA VAL A 808 -32.16 -22.63 -23.99
C VAL A 808 -31.46 -22.11 -25.23
N ALA A 809 -31.36 -20.78 -25.39
CA ALA A 809 -30.63 -20.17 -26.50
C ALA A 809 -29.14 -20.57 -26.55
N THR A 810 -28.53 -20.80 -25.39
CA THR A 810 -27.11 -21.15 -25.25
C THR A 810 -26.86 -22.66 -25.52
N PHE A 811 -27.69 -23.55 -24.97
CA PHE A 811 -27.42 -24.99 -24.93
C PHE A 811 -28.26 -25.85 -25.86
N SER A 812 -29.33 -25.30 -26.50
CA SER A 812 -30.15 -26.07 -27.43
C SER A 812 -29.59 -26.13 -28.85
N LYS A 813 -28.53 -25.38 -29.14
CA LYS A 813 -27.93 -25.28 -30.49
C LYS A 813 -26.42 -25.52 -30.46
N GLY A 814 -25.83 -25.63 -31.62
CA GLY A 814 -24.37 -25.79 -31.77
C GLY A 814 -23.87 -27.13 -31.23
N ASP A 815 -22.74 -27.07 -30.52
CA ASP A 815 -22.03 -28.27 -30.02
C ASP A 815 -22.80 -29.04 -28.95
N PHE A 816 -23.71 -28.41 -28.25
CA PHE A 816 -24.45 -29.06 -27.15
C PHE A 816 -25.73 -29.74 -27.61
N ASN A 817 -26.51 -29.06 -28.44
CA ASN A 817 -27.74 -29.57 -29.04
C ASN A 817 -28.68 -30.30 -28.04
N LEU A 818 -28.80 -29.76 -26.82
CA LEU A 818 -29.61 -30.35 -25.75
C LEU A 818 -31.10 -30.06 -25.95
N PRO A 819 -32.02 -31.00 -25.62
CA PRO A 819 -33.46 -30.75 -25.70
C PRO A 819 -33.93 -29.62 -24.80
N GLU A 820 -34.77 -28.71 -25.30
CA GLU A 820 -35.31 -27.57 -24.53
C GLU A 820 -35.96 -28.02 -23.22
N SER A 821 -36.71 -29.13 -23.24
CA SER A 821 -37.37 -29.66 -22.04
C SER A 821 -36.40 -30.04 -20.94
N GLN A 822 -35.23 -30.60 -21.30
CA GLN A 822 -34.19 -30.96 -20.32
C GLN A 822 -33.52 -29.72 -19.72
N ILE A 823 -33.30 -28.72 -20.57
CA ILE A 823 -32.73 -27.45 -20.13
C ILE A 823 -33.66 -26.75 -19.12
N ARG A 824 -34.97 -26.67 -19.45
CA ARG A 824 -35.98 -26.08 -18.59
C ARG A 824 -36.14 -26.85 -17.26
N ASP A 825 -36.12 -28.19 -17.29
CA ASP A 825 -36.14 -29.02 -16.08
C ASP A 825 -34.89 -28.76 -15.20
N ALA A 826 -33.73 -28.63 -15.82
CA ALA A 826 -32.51 -28.34 -15.11
C ALA A 826 -32.52 -26.93 -14.49
N VAL A 827 -33.08 -25.95 -15.19
CA VAL A 827 -33.28 -24.56 -14.67
C VAL A 827 -34.22 -24.59 -13.47
N ALA A 828 -35.37 -25.27 -13.58
CA ALA A 828 -36.32 -25.34 -12.47
C ALA A 828 -35.69 -26.00 -11.22
N ALA A 829 -34.89 -27.06 -11.42
CA ALA A 829 -34.13 -27.67 -10.33
C ALA A 829 -33.11 -26.73 -9.70
N GLY A 830 -32.30 -26.00 -10.51
CA GLY A 830 -31.32 -25.02 -10.04
C GLY A 830 -31.98 -23.83 -9.34
N TRP A 831 -33.08 -23.32 -9.87
CA TRP A 831 -33.86 -22.24 -9.28
C TRP A 831 -34.39 -22.58 -7.89
N LYS A 832 -34.92 -23.79 -7.76
CA LYS A 832 -35.38 -24.34 -6.48
C LYS A 832 -34.23 -24.47 -5.48
N GLU A 833 -33.10 -25.00 -5.91
CA GLU A 833 -31.91 -25.16 -5.04
C GLU A 833 -31.38 -23.82 -4.56
N LEU A 834 -31.30 -22.82 -5.43
CA LEU A 834 -30.89 -21.46 -5.05
C LEU A 834 -31.85 -20.86 -4.00
N ALA A 835 -33.18 -21.05 -4.18
CA ALA A 835 -34.18 -20.58 -3.23
C ALA A 835 -34.05 -21.32 -1.87
N MET A 836 -33.81 -22.63 -1.88
CA MET A 836 -33.59 -23.40 -0.65
C MET A 836 -32.34 -22.96 0.09
N THR A 837 -31.23 -22.74 -0.62
CA THR A 837 -29.97 -22.26 -0.03
C THR A 837 -30.17 -20.94 0.72
N ARG A 838 -30.89 -20.00 0.13
CA ARG A 838 -31.21 -18.73 0.76
C ARG A 838 -32.03 -18.89 2.03
N LEU A 839 -33.09 -19.70 1.97
CA LEU A 839 -33.93 -19.98 3.14
C LEU A 839 -33.14 -20.65 4.26
N GLU A 840 -32.21 -21.53 3.94
CA GLU A 840 -31.36 -22.19 4.93
C GLU A 840 -30.40 -21.20 5.61
N ILE A 841 -29.81 -20.25 4.85
CA ILE A 841 -28.98 -19.19 5.40
C ILE A 841 -29.80 -18.28 6.34
N GLN A 842 -31.01 -17.87 5.95
CA GLN A 842 -31.92 -17.07 6.76
C GLN A 842 -32.29 -17.78 8.07
N ARG A 843 -32.71 -19.06 8.00
CA ARG A 843 -33.04 -19.87 9.18
C ARG A 843 -31.82 -20.03 10.11
N LYS A 844 -30.65 -20.17 9.52
CA LYS A 844 -29.43 -20.28 10.31
C LYS A 844 -29.08 -18.94 11.00
N GLY A 845 -29.44 -17.81 10.37
CA GLY A 845 -29.37 -16.49 11.01
C GLY A 845 -30.29 -16.39 12.21
N GLU A 846 -31.56 -16.81 12.07
CA GLU A 846 -32.53 -16.83 13.15
C GLU A 846 -32.08 -17.77 14.31
N GLU A 847 -31.55 -18.97 14.00
CA GLU A 847 -30.99 -19.88 15.02
C GLU A 847 -29.81 -19.25 15.78
N VAL A 848 -28.99 -18.42 15.14
CA VAL A 848 -27.90 -17.72 15.80
C VAL A 848 -28.42 -16.59 16.69
N LEU A 849 -29.46 -15.91 16.27
CA LEU A 849 -30.12 -14.85 17.09
C LEU A 849 -30.75 -15.49 18.35
N ASP A 850 -31.42 -16.64 18.24
CA ASP A 850 -31.93 -17.40 19.39
C ASP A 850 -30.79 -17.85 20.31
N TYR A 851 -29.70 -18.36 19.75
CA TYR A 851 -28.51 -18.74 20.51
C TYR A 851 -27.91 -17.55 21.30
N MET A 852 -27.90 -16.35 20.69
CA MET A 852 -27.41 -15.14 21.35
C MET A 852 -28.32 -14.76 22.53
N GLU A 853 -29.64 -14.84 22.36
CA GLU A 853 -30.60 -14.59 23.45
C GLU A 853 -30.44 -15.59 24.61
N ASP A 854 -30.35 -16.89 24.29
CA ASP A 854 -30.19 -17.97 25.27
C ASP A 854 -28.89 -17.88 26.08
N THR A 855 -27.81 -17.41 25.44
CA THR A 855 -26.47 -17.36 26.06
C THR A 855 -26.05 -15.99 26.56
N GLY A 856 -26.83 -14.94 26.29
CA GLY A 856 -26.47 -13.54 26.58
C GLY A 856 -25.26 -13.03 25.81
N ARG A 857 -24.93 -13.68 24.67
CA ARG A 857 -23.77 -13.28 23.86
C ARG A 857 -24.14 -12.16 22.89
N ARG A 858 -23.13 -11.38 22.55
CA ARG A 858 -23.24 -10.38 21.49
C ARG A 858 -22.96 -10.98 20.12
N GLY A 859 -23.45 -10.34 19.07
CA GLY A 859 -23.21 -10.69 17.69
C GLY A 859 -22.74 -9.50 16.84
N ILE A 860 -22.07 -9.83 15.76
CA ILE A 860 -21.72 -8.86 14.71
C ILE A 860 -22.29 -9.33 13.39
N VAL A 861 -23.06 -8.48 12.75
CA VAL A 861 -23.39 -8.64 11.32
C VAL A 861 -22.16 -8.14 10.55
N LEU A 862 -21.37 -9.11 10.07
CA LEU A 862 -20.24 -8.82 9.21
C LEU A 862 -20.77 -8.70 7.77
N ALA A 863 -21.03 -7.48 7.35
CA ALA A 863 -21.72 -7.15 6.11
C ALA A 863 -20.74 -6.97 4.96
N GLY A 864 -21.13 -7.41 3.77
CA GLY A 864 -20.28 -7.25 2.59
C GLY A 864 -20.96 -7.71 1.31
N ARG A 865 -20.14 -8.09 0.33
CA ARG A 865 -20.60 -8.70 -0.92
C ARG A 865 -20.57 -10.23 -0.78
N PRO A 866 -21.28 -11.00 -1.59
CA PRO A 866 -21.28 -12.45 -1.51
C PRO A 866 -19.88 -13.07 -1.47
N TYR A 867 -18.94 -12.56 -2.26
CA TYR A 867 -17.56 -13.07 -2.35
C TYR A 867 -16.68 -12.71 -1.14
N HIS A 868 -17.14 -11.85 -0.21
CA HIS A 868 -16.41 -11.57 1.02
C HIS A 868 -16.41 -12.75 2.01
N VAL A 869 -17.21 -13.79 1.77
CA VAL A 869 -17.11 -15.03 2.56
C VAL A 869 -15.87 -15.86 2.22
N ASP A 870 -15.15 -15.52 1.14
CA ASP A 870 -13.88 -16.18 0.80
C ASP A 870 -12.82 -15.83 1.86
N PRO A 871 -12.16 -16.82 2.49
CA PRO A 871 -11.14 -16.57 3.51
C PRO A 871 -9.91 -15.80 3.02
N GLU A 872 -9.55 -15.91 1.74
CA GLU A 872 -8.47 -15.12 1.15
C GLU A 872 -8.85 -13.63 1.06
N ILE A 873 -10.13 -13.34 0.78
CA ILE A 873 -10.64 -11.97 0.66
C ILE A 873 -10.89 -11.35 2.04
N ASN A 874 -11.50 -12.09 2.99
CA ASN A 874 -11.84 -11.55 4.32
C ASN A 874 -10.69 -11.64 5.33
N HIS A 875 -9.56 -12.23 4.95
CA HIS A 875 -8.34 -12.31 5.76
C HIS A 875 -8.51 -12.94 7.16
N GLY A 876 -9.55 -13.74 7.39
CA GLY A 876 -9.81 -14.38 8.68
C GLY A 876 -10.47 -13.47 9.72
N ILE A 877 -11.06 -12.35 9.31
CA ILE A 877 -11.82 -11.47 10.20
C ILE A 877 -12.95 -12.19 10.93
N PRO A 878 -13.76 -13.09 10.30
CA PRO A 878 -14.78 -13.84 11.01
C PRO A 878 -14.24 -14.71 12.15
N GLU A 879 -13.11 -15.37 11.92
CA GLU A 879 -12.43 -16.20 12.93
C GLU A 879 -11.88 -15.36 14.09
N LEU A 880 -11.39 -14.15 13.79
CA LEU A 880 -10.94 -13.21 14.83
C LEU A 880 -12.11 -12.78 15.70
N ILE A 881 -13.23 -12.40 15.12
CA ILE A 881 -14.44 -11.98 15.87
C ILE A 881 -14.92 -13.12 16.77
N THR A 882 -15.02 -14.34 16.25
CA THR A 882 -15.46 -15.49 17.06
C THR A 882 -14.48 -15.87 18.17
N SER A 883 -13.18 -15.54 18.00
CA SER A 883 -12.18 -15.76 19.06
C SER A 883 -12.43 -14.91 20.31
N TYR A 884 -13.12 -13.79 20.16
CA TYR A 884 -13.58 -12.94 21.26
C TYR A 884 -14.91 -13.40 21.89
N GLY A 885 -15.46 -14.53 21.46
CA GLY A 885 -16.74 -15.05 21.95
C GLY A 885 -17.97 -14.35 21.37
N ILE A 886 -17.81 -13.63 20.28
CA ILE A 886 -18.85 -12.87 19.57
C ILE A 886 -19.33 -13.67 18.37
N CYS A 887 -20.66 -13.81 18.21
CA CYS A 887 -21.26 -14.50 17.08
C CYS A 887 -21.10 -13.69 15.79
N VAL A 888 -20.85 -14.37 14.65
CA VAL A 888 -20.75 -13.73 13.35
C VAL A 888 -21.93 -14.14 12.48
N LEU A 889 -22.69 -13.15 12.05
CA LEU A 889 -23.81 -13.27 11.09
C LEU A 889 -23.41 -12.64 9.75
N THR A 890 -24.06 -13.07 8.66
CA THR A 890 -23.95 -12.43 7.33
C THR A 890 -25.11 -11.46 7.10
N GLU A 891 -24.95 -10.51 6.18
CA GLU A 891 -26.00 -9.56 5.85
C GLU A 891 -27.30 -10.25 5.34
N ASP A 892 -27.17 -11.31 4.56
CA ASP A 892 -28.30 -12.06 4.00
C ASP A 892 -28.98 -13.00 5.01
N SER A 893 -28.30 -13.30 6.12
CA SER A 893 -28.89 -14.10 7.19
C SER A 893 -29.90 -13.31 8.05
N VAL A 894 -29.88 -11.98 7.99
CA VAL A 894 -30.73 -11.09 8.80
C VAL A 894 -31.51 -10.03 8.01
N SER A 895 -31.15 -9.79 6.74
CA SER A 895 -31.76 -8.72 5.95
C SER A 895 -33.28 -8.86 5.76
N HIS A 896 -33.82 -10.08 5.78
CA HIS A 896 -35.25 -10.35 5.68
C HIS A 896 -36.04 -9.92 6.93
N LEU A 897 -35.36 -9.67 8.04
CA LEU A 897 -35.93 -9.21 9.31
C LEU A 897 -35.96 -7.69 9.42
N GLY A 898 -35.28 -6.97 8.51
CA GLY A 898 -35.22 -5.51 8.50
C GLY A 898 -36.22 -4.88 7.57
N GLU A 899 -36.90 -3.84 8.05
CA GLU A 899 -37.72 -2.96 7.20
C GLU A 899 -36.90 -1.74 6.80
N LEU A 900 -36.66 -1.58 5.50
CA LEU A 900 -35.85 -0.48 4.99
C LEU A 900 -36.62 0.81 4.95
N GLU A 901 -36.27 1.76 5.82
CA GLU A 901 -36.85 3.10 5.85
C GLU A 901 -36.45 3.92 4.61
N ARG A 902 -37.39 4.63 4.01
CA ARG A 902 -37.16 5.45 2.82
C ARG A 902 -37.62 6.90 3.06
N PRO A 903 -37.04 7.93 2.39
CA PRO A 903 -36.06 7.83 1.32
C PRO A 903 -34.64 7.57 1.86
N LEU A 904 -33.81 6.88 1.06
CA LEU A 904 -32.37 6.77 1.28
C LEU A 904 -31.65 8.02 0.75
N ILE A 905 -30.44 8.30 1.23
CA ILE A 905 -29.63 9.43 0.73
C ILE A 905 -29.21 9.26 -0.75
N VAL A 906 -29.21 8.02 -1.27
CA VAL A 906 -28.98 7.71 -2.69
C VAL A 906 -29.98 6.67 -3.17
N MET A 907 -30.13 6.55 -4.50
CA MET A 907 -30.96 5.50 -5.11
C MET A 907 -30.37 4.11 -4.85
N ASP A 908 -31.18 3.18 -4.38
CA ASP A 908 -30.79 1.78 -4.17
C ASP A 908 -31.00 0.95 -5.44
N GLN A 909 -30.01 0.95 -6.30
CA GLN A 909 -30.08 0.27 -7.58
C GLN A 909 -29.24 -1.02 -7.65
N TRP A 910 -28.43 -1.30 -6.66
CA TRP A 910 -27.64 -2.53 -6.58
C TRP A 910 -28.22 -3.48 -5.54
N MET A 911 -28.47 -4.70 -5.94
CA MET A 911 -29.17 -5.70 -5.14
C MET A 911 -28.48 -5.97 -3.80
N TYR A 912 -27.17 -6.19 -3.80
CA TYR A 912 -26.44 -6.51 -2.57
C TYR A 912 -26.29 -5.31 -1.63
N HIS A 913 -26.32 -4.08 -2.15
CA HIS A 913 -26.32 -2.87 -1.31
C HIS A 913 -27.65 -2.72 -0.59
N THR A 914 -28.76 -2.95 -1.28
CA THR A 914 -30.09 -2.92 -0.64
C THR A 914 -30.20 -3.94 0.47
N ARG A 915 -29.58 -5.12 0.29
CA ARG A 915 -29.48 -6.17 1.32
C ARG A 915 -28.71 -5.67 2.55
N LEU A 916 -27.56 -4.94 2.36
CA LEU A 916 -26.81 -4.32 3.44
C LEU A 916 -27.63 -3.26 4.19
N TYR A 917 -28.35 -2.42 3.47
CA TYR A 917 -29.18 -1.37 4.06
C TYR A 917 -30.30 -1.97 4.94
N SER A 918 -30.93 -3.03 4.47
CA SER A 918 -31.95 -3.76 5.25
C SER A 918 -31.36 -4.41 6.50
N ALA A 919 -30.18 -5.04 6.38
CA ALA A 919 -29.49 -5.60 7.52
C ALA A 919 -29.09 -4.52 8.54
N ALA A 920 -28.64 -3.33 8.10
CA ALA A 920 -28.31 -2.21 8.97
C ALA A 920 -29.56 -1.69 9.74
N ASN A 921 -30.73 -1.60 9.07
CA ASN A 921 -31.98 -1.26 9.73
C ASN A 921 -32.39 -2.29 10.79
N PHE A 922 -32.16 -3.58 10.54
CA PHE A 922 -32.39 -4.63 11.57
C PHE A 922 -31.45 -4.47 12.76
N VAL A 923 -30.15 -4.26 12.51
CA VAL A 923 -29.15 -4.11 13.57
C VAL A 923 -29.49 -2.95 14.52
N LYS A 924 -29.99 -1.83 13.99
CA LYS A 924 -30.35 -0.70 14.85
C LYS A 924 -31.49 -0.98 15.83
N THR A 925 -32.26 -2.05 15.61
CA THR A 925 -33.39 -2.44 16.48
C THR A 925 -32.96 -3.35 17.64
N ARG A 926 -31.69 -3.82 17.69
CA ARG A 926 -31.22 -4.79 18.68
C ARG A 926 -29.97 -4.29 19.41
N ASP A 927 -30.00 -4.31 20.74
CA ASP A 927 -28.87 -3.83 21.55
C ASP A 927 -27.67 -4.81 21.58
N ASP A 928 -27.91 -6.07 21.29
CA ASP A 928 -26.92 -7.16 21.29
C ASP A 928 -26.22 -7.39 19.95
N LEU A 929 -26.58 -6.63 18.91
CA LEU A 929 -25.99 -6.68 17.56
C LEU A 929 -25.27 -5.38 17.21
N ASP A 930 -24.12 -5.51 16.58
CA ASP A 930 -23.41 -4.42 15.92
C ASP A 930 -23.16 -4.78 14.44
N LEU A 931 -22.80 -3.79 13.61
CA LEU A 931 -22.51 -3.99 12.19
C LEU A 931 -21.08 -3.56 11.88
N ILE A 932 -20.34 -4.47 11.24
CA ILE A 932 -19.04 -4.17 10.63
C ILE A 932 -19.16 -4.42 9.13
N GLN A 933 -18.81 -3.44 8.33
CA GLN A 933 -18.84 -3.58 6.87
C GLN A 933 -17.45 -3.87 6.32
N LEU A 934 -17.33 -4.92 5.51
CA LEU A 934 -16.16 -5.19 4.67
C LEU A 934 -16.30 -4.40 3.37
N ASN A 935 -15.27 -3.64 3.05
CA ASN A 935 -15.22 -2.77 1.89
C ASN A 935 -13.93 -3.04 1.11
N SER A 936 -14.05 -3.43 -0.16
CA SER A 936 -12.87 -3.60 -1.02
C SER A 936 -12.23 -2.24 -1.32
N SER A 937 -10.92 -2.13 -1.11
CA SER A 937 -10.17 -0.91 -1.44
C SER A 937 -10.38 -0.50 -2.90
N GLY A 938 -10.63 0.78 -3.14
CA GLY A 938 -10.87 1.33 -4.49
C GLY A 938 -12.25 1.04 -5.08
N CYS A 939 -13.16 0.37 -4.36
CA CYS A 939 -14.51 0.09 -4.84
C CYS A 939 -15.39 1.34 -4.81
N GLY A 940 -15.74 1.90 -5.98
CA GLY A 940 -16.62 3.06 -6.10
C GLY A 940 -18.03 2.83 -5.54
N PRO A 941 -18.74 1.72 -5.91
CA PRO A 941 -20.06 1.41 -5.33
C PRO A 941 -20.03 1.28 -3.80
N ASP A 942 -18.98 0.68 -3.22
CA ASP A 942 -18.88 0.56 -1.75
C ASP A 942 -18.66 1.92 -1.06
N ALA A 943 -18.02 2.88 -1.71
CA ALA A 943 -17.87 4.23 -1.17
C ALA A 943 -19.24 4.89 -0.92
N VAL A 944 -20.20 4.67 -1.82
CA VAL A 944 -21.58 5.13 -1.65
C VAL A 944 -22.33 4.33 -0.58
N THR A 945 -22.10 3.02 -0.54
CA THR A 945 -22.75 2.13 0.42
C THR A 945 -22.34 2.45 1.86
N THR A 946 -21.07 2.78 2.10
CA THR A 946 -20.59 3.15 3.44
C THR A 946 -21.30 4.39 3.98
N ASP A 947 -21.50 5.40 3.13
CA ASP A 947 -22.21 6.62 3.53
C ASP A 947 -23.69 6.33 3.86
N CYS A 948 -24.37 5.50 3.06
CA CYS A 948 -25.75 5.10 3.33
C CYS A 948 -25.90 4.28 4.62
N VAL A 949 -25.02 3.29 4.85
CA VAL A 949 -25.06 2.48 6.07
C VAL A 949 -24.78 3.34 7.31
N ASN A 950 -23.82 4.26 7.21
CA ASN A 950 -23.55 5.20 8.28
C ASN A 950 -24.76 6.09 8.58
N ASP A 951 -25.43 6.60 7.56
CA ASP A 951 -26.65 7.41 7.71
C ASP A 951 -27.79 6.61 8.39
N ILE A 952 -28.02 5.35 7.99
CA ILE A 952 -29.01 4.47 8.61
C ILE A 952 -28.71 4.24 10.09
N LEU A 953 -27.46 4.06 10.47
CA LEU A 953 -27.04 3.82 11.85
C LEU A 953 -26.90 5.11 12.69
N THR A 954 -26.80 6.28 12.03
CA THR A 954 -26.71 7.58 12.70
C THR A 954 -27.98 7.84 13.52
N GLY A 955 -27.82 8.35 14.72
CA GLY A 955 -28.93 8.60 15.64
C GLY A 955 -29.42 7.36 16.44
N SER A 956 -28.88 6.17 16.16
CA SER A 956 -28.97 5.01 17.03
C SER A 956 -27.72 4.95 17.95
N ALA A 957 -27.78 4.15 19.01
CA ALA A 957 -26.63 3.94 19.91
C ALA A 957 -25.59 2.97 19.30
N LYS A 958 -25.47 2.90 17.97
CA LYS A 958 -24.61 1.97 17.25
C LYS A 958 -23.35 2.67 16.71
N ILE A 959 -22.23 1.97 16.81
CA ILE A 959 -20.98 2.41 16.20
C ILE A 959 -20.87 1.76 14.83
N TYR A 960 -20.79 2.57 13.78
CA TYR A 960 -20.50 2.08 12.44
C TYR A 960 -19.00 1.86 12.26
N THR A 961 -18.63 0.64 11.87
CA THR A 961 -17.24 0.28 11.58
C THR A 961 -17.12 -0.22 10.15
N CYS A 962 -16.24 0.40 9.37
CA CYS A 962 -15.90 -0.03 8.02
C CYS A 962 -14.46 -0.51 7.96
N LEU A 963 -14.25 -1.79 7.60
CA LEU A 963 -12.93 -2.37 7.40
C LEU A 963 -12.61 -2.42 5.90
N LYS A 964 -11.56 -1.74 5.51
CA LYS A 964 -11.05 -1.79 4.13
C LYS A 964 -10.20 -3.03 3.97
N ILE A 965 -10.56 -3.86 2.99
CA ILE A 965 -9.86 -5.10 2.65
C ILE A 965 -9.26 -5.00 1.25
N ASP A 966 -8.09 -5.62 1.07
CA ASP A 966 -7.33 -5.59 -0.17
C ASP A 966 -6.57 -6.91 -0.38
N GLU A 967 -5.68 -6.96 -1.35
CA GLU A 967 -4.81 -8.11 -1.65
C GLU A 967 -3.76 -8.42 -0.57
N VAL A 968 -3.61 -7.54 0.40
CA VAL A 968 -2.79 -7.71 1.61
C VAL A 968 -3.59 -7.30 2.84
N ASN A 969 -3.18 -7.81 4.00
CA ASN A 969 -3.78 -7.41 5.27
C ASN A 969 -3.33 -5.98 5.60
N ASN A 970 -4.25 -5.13 5.90
CA ASN A 970 -4.01 -3.83 6.50
C ASN A 970 -4.28 -3.88 8.00
#